data_a5a162b9ee88513f0970083abe7333d1
#
_entry.id   a5a162b9ee88513f0970083abe7333d1
#
_cell.length_a   1.000
_cell.length_b   1.000
_cell.length_c   1.000
_cell.angle_alpha   90.00
_cell.angle_beta   90.00
_cell.angle_gamma   90.00
#
_symmetry.space_group_name_H-M   'P 1'
#
loop_
_entity.id
_entity.type
_entity.pdbx_description
1 polymer ?
#
loop_
_entity_poly.entity_id
_entity_poly.type
_entity_poly.pdbx_seq_one_letter_code
_entity_poly.pdbx_strand_id
1 'polypeptide(L)'
;MHYLAVVVLFPLLFWGLSLGCGLLVERLAGTALPSLLVLPVGFGVLVVVSQFTTWTAPTAPLTPVILLALALLGMTVGRAALVQRWRARSGGWWLGPVAGVACYLIVAAPVIFAGRLTFSGYLLDTTGAIQLAGAERLLHHAHDFSTTVPIYGTTLGAYFGNGYPSGGHSVLASIGWLSGQDLIWLYSPLQALELSLAALVFAWLARRAGLSRLMATIVGTVASVPALVYAYALMGSIKEMTVLPMLVLMGALIACASELRTAVGVRAALPFVIAGAAALDAIGIAASPWVALFGAAALLAAVPLRGRRDIRSFVIGGATLAAGTALIGLPTVGPLSKTLKLAEGVSNSNATAVSDPGNLLRPLKFLQTLGVWLGESHRVEPRYLNQTYVLIGIVVVCIGFGFLWLLRRRSWAILVFLTASVIVWALLHRHGTTWTDGKLLMLLSPIAVFVALIGAFGVMRTRGLEGLILVGAVLVGVLGSDALLYHGTNLAPTQRFSELASIGTRYAGVGPTLATDFEEYDLYLLRKLEVDIPGAAYSGPFQFAAGFSGQYGHSYDLDALALPSVERFRTIVMRRSPAWSRPPSNYRLLWRGRYYTVWRRTGPAPLAHFPLGTGFTPSAVPPCRVIRRVATQARQAGGRIAYAQRPLNLPVDLARSVRSPAIFPSTDLEGRPQFSFGGPARLEAGLRVPVAGRYELWLAGDVDRPLEVLVDDRRIGAPSAQSGDDGTVIDVAAANLSAGPHSIRLLRHGGDLRPDDAGSTVIDGIVLAPPGAAAEAETVQSVAPSAWRSLCGRPLDWIELT
;
A
#
# COMPACT_ATOMS: atom_id res chain seq x y z
N MET A 1 -3.75 16.12 -16.74
CA MET A 1 -2.85 15.28 -17.56
C MET A 1 -2.24 14.12 -16.78
N HIS A 2 -1.69 14.33 -15.58
CA HIS A 2 -1.06 13.25 -14.77
C HIS A 2 -2.00 12.07 -14.48
N TYR A 3 -3.25 12.31 -14.15
CA TYR A 3 -4.22 11.24 -13.90
C TYR A 3 -4.39 10.29 -15.10
N LEU A 4 -4.56 10.82 -16.32
CA LEU A 4 -4.64 10.01 -17.53
C LEU A 4 -3.32 9.28 -17.83
N ALA A 5 -2.18 9.89 -17.51
CA ALA A 5 -0.89 9.22 -17.64
C ALA A 5 -0.80 7.99 -16.73
N VAL A 6 -1.31 8.06 -15.51
CA VAL A 6 -1.32 6.94 -14.56
C VAL A 6 -2.32 5.85 -14.96
N VAL A 7 -3.54 6.23 -15.37
CA VAL A 7 -4.63 5.26 -15.59
C VAL A 7 -4.63 4.65 -17.00
N VAL A 8 -4.05 5.34 -17.98
CA VAL A 8 -4.08 4.90 -19.39
C VAL A 8 -2.67 4.69 -19.96
N LEU A 9 -1.80 5.69 -19.84
CA LEU A 9 -0.50 5.64 -20.51
C LEU A 9 0.46 4.64 -19.84
N PHE A 10 0.48 4.60 -18.52
CA PHE A 10 1.28 3.63 -17.77
C PHE A 10 0.89 2.16 -18.07
N PRO A 11 -0.41 1.76 -18.09
CA PRO A 11 -0.82 0.44 -18.53
C PRO A 11 -0.37 0.09 -19.94
N LEU A 12 -0.51 1.02 -20.88
CA LEU A 12 -0.09 0.78 -22.27
C LEU A 12 1.43 0.58 -22.36
N LEU A 13 2.21 1.36 -21.62
CA LEU A 13 3.66 1.20 -21.52
C LEU A 13 4.03 -0.17 -20.92
N PHE A 14 3.40 -0.55 -19.81
CA PHE A 14 3.62 -1.84 -19.15
C PHE A 14 3.34 -3.03 -20.08
N TRP A 15 2.17 -3.04 -20.73
CA TRP A 15 1.82 -4.10 -21.66
C TRP A 15 2.70 -4.09 -22.90
N GLY A 16 3.10 -2.90 -23.39
CA GLY A 16 4.01 -2.76 -24.52
C GLY A 16 5.40 -3.33 -24.23
N LEU A 17 5.98 -3.00 -23.07
CA LEU A 17 7.26 -3.55 -22.61
C LEU A 17 7.17 -5.08 -22.45
N SER A 18 6.12 -5.55 -21.78
CA SER A 18 5.88 -6.99 -21.58
C SER A 18 5.71 -7.72 -22.91
N LEU A 19 4.98 -7.16 -23.86
CA LEU A 19 4.82 -7.77 -25.18
C LEU A 19 6.15 -7.89 -25.91
N GLY A 20 6.92 -6.81 -25.97
CA GLY A 20 8.21 -6.81 -26.65
C GLY A 20 9.18 -7.82 -26.06
N CYS A 21 9.34 -7.83 -24.73
CA CYS A 21 10.19 -8.80 -24.04
C CYS A 21 9.70 -10.24 -24.22
N GLY A 22 8.39 -10.49 -24.22
CA GLY A 22 7.83 -11.82 -24.46
C GLY A 22 8.10 -12.34 -25.87
N LEU A 23 8.02 -11.49 -26.89
CA LEU A 23 8.39 -11.82 -28.26
C LEU A 23 9.88 -12.12 -28.42
N LEU A 24 10.73 -11.42 -27.67
CA LEU A 24 12.16 -11.69 -27.64
C LEU A 24 12.43 -13.09 -27.08
N VAL A 25 11.78 -13.46 -25.95
CA VAL A 25 11.90 -14.80 -25.37
C VAL A 25 11.43 -15.88 -26.35
N GLU A 26 10.30 -15.67 -27.01
CA GLU A 26 9.80 -16.61 -28.01
C GLU A 26 10.82 -16.84 -29.13
N ARG A 27 11.46 -15.77 -29.59
CA ARG A 27 12.51 -15.87 -30.61
C ARG A 27 13.73 -16.62 -30.15
N LEU A 28 14.19 -16.35 -28.92
CA LEU A 28 15.36 -17.01 -28.31
C LEU A 28 15.09 -18.46 -27.97
N ALA A 29 13.87 -18.78 -27.49
CA ALA A 29 13.45 -20.14 -27.20
C ALA A 29 13.28 -21.00 -28.48
N GLY A 30 13.08 -20.37 -29.65
CA GLY A 30 12.84 -21.07 -30.90
C GLY A 30 11.49 -21.79 -30.95
N THR A 31 10.57 -21.49 -30.08
CA THR A 31 9.24 -22.13 -29.95
C THR A 31 8.15 -21.07 -29.86
N ALA A 32 7.07 -21.25 -30.64
CA ALA A 32 5.93 -20.31 -30.60
C ALA A 32 5.17 -20.46 -29.28
N LEU A 33 5.06 -19.34 -28.55
CA LEU A 33 4.25 -19.26 -27.34
C LEU A 33 2.76 -19.06 -27.69
N PRO A 34 1.84 -19.63 -26.91
CA PRO A 34 0.43 -19.23 -26.98
C PRO A 34 0.27 -17.72 -26.81
N SER A 35 -0.57 -17.09 -27.64
CA SER A 35 -0.66 -15.62 -27.67
C SER A 35 -0.96 -14.96 -26.30
N LEU A 36 -1.78 -15.61 -25.46
CA LEU A 36 -2.11 -15.10 -24.12
C LEU A 36 -0.96 -15.26 -23.10
N LEU A 37 0.05 -16.09 -23.40
CA LEU A 37 1.21 -16.28 -22.51
C LEU A 37 2.39 -15.38 -22.85
N VAL A 38 2.38 -14.67 -23.99
CA VAL A 38 3.48 -13.80 -24.42
C VAL A 38 3.71 -12.66 -23.42
N LEU A 39 2.65 -11.97 -23.01
CA LEU A 39 2.75 -10.86 -22.04
C LEU A 39 3.24 -11.35 -20.67
N PRO A 40 2.66 -12.40 -20.06
CA PRO A 40 3.16 -12.92 -18.78
C PRO A 40 4.63 -13.35 -18.81
N VAL A 41 5.08 -14.01 -19.89
CA VAL A 41 6.50 -14.36 -20.06
C VAL A 41 7.37 -13.11 -20.17
N GLY A 42 6.92 -12.08 -20.90
CA GLY A 42 7.64 -10.82 -21.03
C GLY A 42 7.73 -10.04 -19.72
N PHE A 43 6.68 -10.08 -18.91
CA PHE A 43 6.73 -9.52 -17.56
C PHE A 43 7.79 -10.23 -16.69
N GLY A 44 7.91 -11.54 -16.78
CA GLY A 44 9.00 -12.27 -16.13
C GLY A 44 10.39 -11.75 -16.53
N VAL A 45 10.58 -11.36 -17.81
CA VAL A 45 11.82 -10.69 -18.27
C VAL A 45 12.00 -9.33 -17.60
N LEU A 46 10.93 -8.52 -17.50
CA LEU A 46 11.01 -7.23 -16.82
C LEU A 46 11.48 -7.39 -15.38
N VAL A 47 10.93 -8.37 -14.64
CA VAL A 47 11.32 -8.67 -13.25
C VAL A 47 12.80 -9.08 -13.19
N VAL A 48 13.19 -10.09 -13.97
CA VAL A 48 14.54 -10.64 -13.95
C VAL A 48 15.59 -9.61 -14.36
N VAL A 49 15.37 -8.90 -15.47
CA VAL A 49 16.33 -7.91 -15.96
C VAL A 49 16.43 -6.73 -15.00
N SER A 50 15.31 -6.25 -14.46
CA SER A 50 15.33 -5.19 -13.45
C SER A 50 16.13 -5.60 -12.21
N GLN A 51 15.90 -6.81 -11.70
CA GLN A 51 16.63 -7.33 -10.56
C GLN A 51 18.13 -7.45 -10.83
N PHE A 52 18.49 -7.92 -12.02
CA PHE A 52 19.89 -8.09 -12.42
C PHE A 52 20.62 -6.76 -12.57
N THR A 53 19.99 -5.80 -13.24
CA THR A 53 20.61 -4.49 -13.51
C THR A 53 20.65 -3.59 -12.28
N THR A 54 19.70 -3.70 -11.35
CA THR A 54 19.72 -2.97 -10.08
C THR A 54 20.65 -3.58 -9.03
N TRP A 55 21.34 -4.69 -9.34
CA TRP A 55 22.30 -5.28 -8.40
C TRP A 55 23.54 -4.41 -8.22
N THR A 56 24.01 -3.73 -9.28
CA THR A 56 25.22 -2.92 -9.24
C THR A 56 24.93 -1.45 -9.54
N ALA A 57 25.59 -0.54 -8.84
CA ALA A 57 25.39 0.90 -8.97
C ALA A 57 25.60 1.44 -10.40
N PRO A 58 26.59 0.95 -11.22
CA PRO A 58 26.74 1.43 -12.58
C PRO A 58 25.60 1.06 -13.53
N THR A 59 24.92 -0.08 -13.29
CA THR A 59 23.86 -0.59 -14.18
C THR A 59 22.47 -0.17 -13.73
N ALA A 60 22.27 0.11 -12.45
CA ALA A 60 20.97 0.43 -11.89
C ALA A 60 20.25 1.61 -12.59
N PRO A 61 20.89 2.77 -12.81
CA PRO A 61 20.22 3.89 -13.49
C PRO A 61 19.92 3.62 -14.98
N LEU A 62 20.59 2.63 -15.58
CA LEU A 62 20.39 2.24 -16.97
C LEU A 62 19.22 1.24 -17.14
N THR A 63 18.70 0.68 -16.06
CA THR A 63 17.63 -0.33 -16.08
C THR A 63 16.44 0.06 -16.96
N PRO A 64 15.85 1.26 -16.84
CA PRO A 64 14.71 1.65 -17.68
C PRO A 64 15.03 1.63 -19.18
N VAL A 65 16.23 2.12 -19.53
CA VAL A 65 16.69 2.17 -20.94
C VAL A 65 16.94 0.75 -21.47
N ILE A 66 17.53 -0.13 -20.67
CA ILE A 66 17.76 -1.54 -21.02
C ILE A 66 16.44 -2.24 -21.26
N LEU A 67 15.44 -2.07 -20.39
CA LEU A 67 14.12 -2.66 -20.56
C LEU A 67 13.44 -2.18 -21.86
N LEU A 68 13.49 -0.88 -22.13
CA LEU A 68 12.96 -0.31 -23.35
C LEU A 68 13.67 -0.87 -24.60
N ALA A 69 15.00 -0.93 -24.56
CA ALA A 69 15.81 -1.47 -25.67
C ALA A 69 15.48 -2.95 -25.96
N LEU A 70 15.37 -3.79 -24.90
CA LEU A 70 14.99 -5.19 -25.03
C LEU A 70 13.57 -5.35 -25.59
N ALA A 71 12.63 -4.53 -25.16
CA ALA A 71 11.27 -4.55 -25.66
C ALA A 71 11.20 -4.15 -27.15
N LEU A 72 11.91 -3.07 -27.54
CA LEU A 72 12.00 -2.65 -28.93
C LEU A 72 12.69 -3.70 -29.83
N LEU A 73 13.77 -4.30 -29.34
CA LEU A 73 14.44 -5.41 -30.01
C LEU A 73 13.46 -6.58 -30.20
N GLY A 74 12.72 -6.96 -29.17
CA GLY A 74 11.73 -8.02 -29.24
C GLY A 74 10.61 -7.71 -30.24
N MET A 75 10.13 -6.48 -30.30
CA MET A 75 9.14 -6.04 -31.28
C MET A 75 9.67 -6.16 -32.72
N THR A 76 10.94 -5.77 -32.95
CA THR A 76 11.55 -5.83 -34.28
C THR A 76 11.79 -7.28 -34.76
N VAL A 77 12.44 -8.12 -33.91
CA VAL A 77 12.74 -9.52 -34.28
C VAL A 77 11.50 -10.41 -34.26
N GLY A 78 10.49 -10.07 -33.45
CA GLY A 78 9.21 -10.77 -33.31
C GLY A 78 8.13 -10.28 -34.30
N ARG A 79 8.42 -9.30 -35.17
CA ARG A 79 7.45 -8.69 -36.09
C ARG A 79 6.71 -9.74 -36.94
N ALA A 80 7.43 -10.72 -37.46
CA ALA A 80 6.83 -11.76 -38.27
C ALA A 80 5.79 -12.60 -37.49
N ALA A 81 6.12 -12.95 -36.24
CA ALA A 81 5.20 -13.69 -35.36
C ALA A 81 3.94 -12.86 -35.01
N LEU A 82 4.06 -11.54 -34.81
CA LEU A 82 2.92 -10.66 -34.60
C LEU A 82 2.03 -10.60 -35.82
N VAL A 83 2.60 -10.41 -37.00
CA VAL A 83 1.84 -10.38 -38.27
C VAL A 83 1.13 -11.72 -38.50
N GLN A 84 1.81 -12.85 -38.27
CA GLN A 84 1.23 -14.17 -38.38
C GLN A 84 0.03 -14.37 -37.43
N ARG A 85 0.16 -13.96 -36.14
CA ARG A 85 -0.93 -13.97 -35.15
C ARG A 85 -2.08 -13.08 -35.59
N TRP A 86 -1.76 -11.91 -36.13
CA TRP A 86 -2.77 -10.99 -36.65
C TRP A 86 -3.57 -11.61 -37.80
N ARG A 87 -2.89 -12.25 -38.74
CA ARG A 87 -3.53 -12.92 -39.88
C ARG A 87 -4.32 -14.17 -39.49
N ALA A 88 -3.85 -14.91 -38.48
CA ALA A 88 -4.49 -16.13 -37.99
C ALA A 88 -5.70 -15.86 -37.06
N ARG A 89 -6.15 -14.62 -36.94
CA ARG A 89 -7.28 -14.26 -36.08
C ARG A 89 -8.56 -14.95 -36.56
N SER A 90 -9.21 -15.63 -35.65
CA SER A 90 -10.53 -16.21 -35.83
C SER A 90 -11.57 -15.41 -35.04
N GLY A 91 -12.86 -15.52 -35.39
CA GLY A 91 -13.93 -14.79 -34.71
C GLY A 91 -13.83 -14.87 -33.17
N GLY A 92 -13.97 -13.73 -32.47
CA GLY A 92 -13.87 -13.64 -30.99
C GLY A 92 -12.45 -13.74 -30.42
N TRP A 93 -11.39 -13.53 -31.21
CA TRP A 93 -9.98 -13.52 -30.74
C TRP A 93 -9.75 -12.49 -29.61
N TRP A 94 -10.46 -11.37 -29.66
CA TRP A 94 -10.39 -10.27 -28.68
C TRP A 94 -10.88 -10.64 -27.28
N LEU A 95 -11.69 -11.71 -27.15
CA LEU A 95 -12.18 -12.19 -25.85
C LEU A 95 -11.04 -12.58 -24.90
N GLY A 96 -9.93 -13.11 -25.42
CA GLY A 96 -8.76 -13.42 -24.58
C GLY A 96 -8.15 -12.18 -23.91
N PRO A 97 -7.70 -11.17 -24.68
CA PRO A 97 -7.23 -9.91 -24.12
C PRO A 97 -8.23 -9.19 -23.19
N VAL A 98 -9.53 -9.30 -23.47
CA VAL A 98 -10.58 -8.70 -22.60
C VAL A 98 -10.51 -9.25 -21.18
N ALA A 99 -10.09 -10.50 -20.95
CA ALA A 99 -9.91 -11.01 -19.58
C ALA A 99 -8.91 -10.17 -18.78
N GLY A 100 -7.77 -9.83 -19.40
CA GLY A 100 -6.76 -8.98 -18.74
C GLY A 100 -7.26 -7.55 -18.51
N VAL A 101 -7.89 -6.94 -19.53
CA VAL A 101 -8.43 -5.57 -19.42
C VAL A 101 -9.54 -5.50 -18.36
N ALA A 102 -10.46 -6.46 -18.34
CA ALA A 102 -11.53 -6.50 -17.34
C ALA A 102 -10.97 -6.67 -15.92
N CYS A 103 -9.98 -7.54 -15.73
CA CYS A 103 -9.30 -7.69 -14.45
C CYS A 103 -8.62 -6.39 -14.03
N TYR A 104 -7.88 -5.72 -14.94
CA TYR A 104 -7.27 -4.42 -14.67
C TYR A 104 -8.32 -3.39 -14.21
N LEU A 105 -9.45 -3.29 -14.92
CA LEU A 105 -10.51 -2.32 -14.59
C LEU A 105 -11.16 -2.60 -13.23
N ILE A 106 -11.35 -3.88 -12.87
CA ILE A 106 -11.90 -4.27 -11.57
C ILE A 106 -10.93 -3.88 -10.44
N VAL A 107 -9.65 -4.21 -10.58
CA VAL A 107 -8.67 -3.98 -9.51
C VAL A 107 -8.28 -2.50 -9.40
N ALA A 108 -8.16 -1.78 -10.52
CA ALA A 108 -7.87 -0.35 -10.55
C ALA A 108 -9.12 0.52 -10.30
N ALA A 109 -10.30 -0.06 -10.15
CA ALA A 109 -11.57 0.66 -9.97
C ALA A 109 -11.50 1.75 -8.89
N PRO A 110 -10.92 1.54 -7.68
CA PRO A 110 -10.85 2.58 -6.66
C PRO A 110 -10.12 3.82 -7.13
N VAL A 111 -9.01 3.67 -7.86
CA VAL A 111 -8.23 4.79 -8.41
C VAL A 111 -8.95 5.44 -9.59
N ILE A 112 -9.56 4.62 -10.47
CA ILE A 112 -10.29 5.11 -11.65
C ILE A 112 -11.52 5.94 -11.23
N PHE A 113 -12.35 5.42 -10.33
CA PHE A 113 -13.57 6.09 -9.90
C PHE A 113 -13.33 7.22 -8.90
N ALA A 114 -12.14 7.28 -8.26
CA ALA A 114 -11.74 8.46 -7.49
C ALA A 114 -11.61 9.73 -8.36
N GLY A 115 -11.33 9.59 -9.67
CA GLY A 115 -11.19 10.69 -10.61
C GLY A 115 -10.03 11.65 -10.31
N ARG A 116 -9.11 11.24 -9.43
CA ARG A 116 -7.94 12.00 -8.97
C ARG A 116 -6.75 11.07 -8.76
N LEU A 117 -5.54 11.64 -8.69
CA LEU A 117 -4.36 10.87 -8.31
C LEU A 117 -4.53 10.42 -6.86
N THR A 118 -4.55 9.12 -6.63
CA THR A 118 -4.63 8.48 -5.32
C THR A 118 -4.16 7.04 -5.44
N PHE A 119 -4.07 6.35 -4.33
CA PHE A 119 -3.90 4.91 -4.28
C PHE A 119 -4.84 4.31 -3.23
N SER A 120 -5.15 3.05 -3.37
CA SER A 120 -5.99 2.27 -2.45
C SER A 120 -5.17 1.68 -1.31
N GLY A 121 -5.82 1.41 -0.18
CA GLY A 121 -5.21 0.73 0.95
C GLY A 121 -4.36 1.62 1.84
N TYR A 122 -4.60 2.93 1.81
CA TYR A 122 -3.99 3.84 2.76
C TYR A 122 -4.30 3.38 4.20
N LEU A 123 -3.29 3.35 5.06
CA LEU A 123 -3.30 2.83 6.45
C LEU A 123 -3.56 1.31 6.59
N LEU A 124 -3.59 0.54 5.51
CA LEU A 124 -3.74 -0.92 5.58
C LEU A 124 -2.41 -1.67 5.63
N ASP A 125 -1.37 -1.14 4.97
CA ASP A 125 -0.01 -1.67 4.97
C ASP A 125 0.95 -0.65 5.58
N THR A 126 1.54 -0.98 6.71
CA THR A 126 2.52 -0.16 7.43
C THR A 126 3.91 -0.15 6.79
N THR A 127 4.11 -0.85 5.67
CA THR A 127 5.40 -0.94 4.98
C THR A 127 5.41 -0.27 3.61
N GLY A 128 4.28 0.26 3.14
CA GLY A 128 4.14 0.83 1.80
C GLY A 128 5.17 1.91 1.48
N ALA A 129 5.40 2.84 2.39
CA ALA A 129 6.40 3.90 2.23
C ALA A 129 7.83 3.37 2.13
N ILE A 130 8.17 2.35 2.93
CA ILE A 130 9.48 1.68 2.92
C ILE A 130 9.69 1.01 1.56
N GLN A 131 8.66 0.33 1.05
CA GLN A 131 8.72 -0.34 -0.25
C GLN A 131 8.94 0.66 -1.39
N LEU A 132 8.24 1.80 -1.38
CA LEU A 132 8.40 2.86 -2.39
C LEU A 132 9.77 3.55 -2.30
N ALA A 133 10.23 3.89 -1.09
CA ALA A 133 11.55 4.49 -0.89
C ALA A 133 12.67 3.52 -1.31
N GLY A 134 12.50 2.22 -0.99
CA GLY A 134 13.42 1.18 -1.43
C GLY A 134 13.44 1.01 -2.94
N ALA A 135 12.27 1.02 -3.60
CA ALA A 135 12.16 0.93 -5.06
C ALA A 135 12.92 2.07 -5.76
N GLU A 136 12.75 3.31 -5.29
CA GLU A 136 13.46 4.46 -5.86
C GLU A 136 14.98 4.36 -5.62
N ARG A 137 15.37 3.97 -4.41
CA ARG A 137 16.79 3.84 -4.10
C ARG A 137 17.48 2.76 -4.91
N LEU A 138 16.83 1.61 -5.14
CA LEU A 138 17.35 0.55 -6.00
C LEU A 138 17.71 1.05 -7.39
N LEU A 139 16.90 1.93 -7.98
CA LEU A 139 17.14 2.46 -9.31
C LEU A 139 18.36 3.41 -9.37
N HIS A 140 18.60 4.16 -8.28
CA HIS A 140 19.65 5.18 -8.27
C HIS A 140 20.96 4.70 -7.63
N HIS A 141 20.90 3.81 -6.65
CA HIS A 141 22.04 3.38 -5.82
C HIS A 141 22.19 1.86 -5.75
N ALA A 142 21.43 1.09 -6.52
CA ALA A 142 21.38 -0.37 -6.43
C ALA A 142 21.11 -0.86 -4.99
N HIS A 143 21.79 -1.91 -4.55
CA HIS A 143 21.67 -2.46 -3.20
C HIS A 143 22.55 -1.75 -2.15
N ASP A 144 23.03 -0.55 -2.44
CA ASP A 144 23.66 0.31 -1.43
C ASP A 144 22.58 1.11 -0.69
N PHE A 145 22.22 0.65 0.48
CA PHE A 145 21.27 1.29 1.38
C PHE A 145 21.95 2.14 2.46
N SER A 146 23.26 2.26 2.41
CA SER A 146 23.99 3.21 3.27
C SER A 146 23.61 4.64 2.90
N THR A 147 23.31 5.45 3.90
CA THR A 147 22.98 6.87 3.73
C THR A 147 23.34 7.64 4.99
N THR A 148 23.65 8.91 4.83
CA THR A 148 23.93 9.83 5.93
C THR A 148 22.69 10.16 6.77
N VAL A 149 21.49 9.82 6.27
CA VAL A 149 20.22 10.03 6.98
C VAL A 149 19.85 8.75 7.73
N PRO A 150 19.94 8.73 9.08
CA PRO A 150 19.80 7.51 9.87
C PRO A 150 18.49 6.75 9.62
N ILE A 151 17.37 7.46 9.55
CA ILE A 151 16.05 6.84 9.34
C ILE A 151 15.98 6.05 8.03
N TYR A 152 16.55 6.56 6.94
CA TYR A 152 16.60 5.84 5.66
C TYR A 152 17.59 4.69 5.71
N GLY A 153 18.81 4.93 6.17
CA GLY A 153 19.86 3.92 6.25
C GLY A 153 19.45 2.73 7.11
N THR A 154 18.88 2.99 8.28
CA THR A 154 18.42 1.92 9.19
C THR A 154 17.20 1.21 8.62
N THR A 155 16.17 1.93 8.16
CA THR A 155 14.94 1.33 7.66
C THR A 155 15.18 0.53 6.37
N LEU A 156 15.79 1.15 5.36
CA LEU A 156 16.03 0.48 4.08
C LEU A 156 17.08 -0.63 4.22
N GLY A 157 18.09 -0.44 5.07
CA GLY A 157 19.07 -1.47 5.41
C GLY A 157 18.46 -2.67 6.13
N ALA A 158 17.52 -2.44 7.05
CA ALA A 158 16.81 -3.52 7.77
C ALA A 158 15.97 -4.39 6.82
N TYR A 159 15.33 -3.78 5.82
CA TYR A 159 14.52 -4.50 4.83
C TYR A 159 15.38 -5.00 3.67
N PHE A 160 15.83 -4.12 2.80
CA PHE A 160 16.48 -4.49 1.54
C PHE A 160 17.93 -4.93 1.70
N GLY A 161 18.66 -4.38 2.68
CA GLY A 161 20.04 -4.79 3.00
C GLY A 161 20.15 -6.22 3.52
N ASN A 162 19.09 -6.76 4.09
CA ASN A 162 18.99 -8.14 4.58
C ASN A 162 18.45 -9.13 3.54
N GLY A 163 18.38 -8.75 2.26
CA GLY A 163 17.96 -9.64 1.19
C GLY A 163 16.44 -9.70 0.97
N TYR A 164 15.72 -8.66 1.34
CA TYR A 164 14.30 -8.53 0.99
C TYR A 164 14.10 -8.60 -0.53
N PRO A 165 13.21 -9.45 -1.04
CA PRO A 165 13.01 -9.62 -2.48
C PRO A 165 12.54 -8.33 -3.13
N SER A 166 13.21 -7.90 -4.19
CA SER A 166 13.03 -6.56 -4.76
C SER A 166 12.61 -6.55 -6.24
N GLY A 167 12.35 -7.71 -6.86
CA GLY A 167 12.04 -7.78 -8.30
C GLY A 167 10.85 -6.91 -8.72
N GLY A 168 9.72 -6.99 -8.02
CA GLY A 168 8.57 -6.13 -8.29
C GLY A 168 8.83 -4.64 -8.03
N HIS A 169 9.64 -4.32 -7.01
CA HIS A 169 10.04 -2.95 -6.69
C HIS A 169 10.91 -2.33 -7.77
N SER A 170 11.87 -3.10 -8.29
CA SER A 170 12.75 -2.66 -9.39
C SER A 170 11.97 -2.43 -10.69
N VAL A 171 10.94 -3.24 -10.96
CA VAL A 171 10.02 -3.02 -12.09
C VAL A 171 9.22 -1.73 -11.90
N LEU A 172 8.63 -1.51 -10.71
CA LEU A 172 7.88 -0.30 -10.39
C LEU A 172 8.73 0.95 -10.62
N ALA A 173 9.96 0.97 -10.07
CA ALA A 173 10.88 2.09 -10.22
C ALA A 173 11.24 2.35 -11.69
N SER A 174 11.55 1.29 -12.44
CA SER A 174 11.98 1.39 -13.84
C SER A 174 10.88 1.90 -14.76
N ILE A 175 9.66 1.37 -14.63
CA ILE A 175 8.53 1.82 -15.46
C ILE A 175 8.03 3.19 -14.99
N GLY A 176 8.12 3.47 -13.67
CA GLY A 176 7.86 4.79 -13.12
C GLY A 176 8.74 5.85 -13.75
N TRP A 177 10.06 5.60 -13.83
CA TRP A 177 11.02 6.48 -14.50
C TRP A 177 10.66 6.71 -15.98
N LEU A 178 10.35 5.65 -16.73
CA LEU A 178 9.94 5.74 -18.14
C LEU A 178 8.65 6.53 -18.35
N SER A 179 7.71 6.45 -17.39
CA SER A 179 6.44 7.15 -17.46
C SER A 179 6.53 8.61 -16.99
N GLY A 180 7.60 9.00 -16.29
CA GLY A 180 7.77 10.31 -15.67
C GLY A 180 6.76 10.59 -14.56
N GLN A 181 6.18 9.54 -13.95
CA GLN A 181 5.21 9.66 -12.86
C GLN A 181 5.84 9.24 -11.53
N ASP A 182 5.39 9.84 -10.43
CA ASP A 182 5.82 9.46 -9.09
C ASP A 182 5.30 8.05 -8.73
N LEU A 183 6.17 7.23 -8.12
CA LEU A 183 5.90 5.81 -7.82
C LEU A 183 4.67 5.62 -6.95
N ILE A 184 4.40 6.57 -6.07
CA ILE A 184 3.25 6.51 -5.15
C ILE A 184 1.90 6.45 -5.89
N TRP A 185 1.80 7.06 -7.08
CA TRP A 185 0.60 7.00 -7.90
C TRP A 185 0.53 5.79 -8.82
N LEU A 186 1.67 5.14 -9.08
CA LEU A 186 1.77 3.95 -9.92
C LEU A 186 1.61 2.63 -9.15
N TYR A 187 1.70 2.69 -7.86
CA TYR A 187 1.68 1.59 -6.93
C TYR A 187 0.43 0.69 -7.07
N SER A 188 -0.78 1.24 -6.93
CA SER A 188 -2.03 0.48 -7.13
C SER A 188 -2.25 0.06 -8.59
N PRO A 189 -2.05 0.91 -9.62
CA PRO A 189 -2.16 0.49 -11.01
C PRO A 189 -1.24 -0.65 -11.40
N LEU A 190 0.00 -0.71 -10.87
CA LEU A 190 0.91 -1.82 -11.15
C LEU A 190 0.32 -3.16 -10.71
N GLN A 191 -0.24 -3.23 -9.51
CA GLN A 191 -0.82 -4.46 -8.99
C GLN A 191 -2.02 -4.92 -9.82
N ALA A 192 -2.84 -3.99 -10.29
CA ALA A 192 -3.92 -4.30 -11.22
C ALA A 192 -3.41 -4.86 -12.55
N LEU A 193 -2.27 -4.35 -13.04
CA LEU A 193 -1.62 -4.84 -14.26
C LEU A 193 -1.02 -6.23 -14.08
N GLU A 194 -0.39 -6.50 -12.95
CA GLU A 194 0.15 -7.81 -12.61
C GLU A 194 -0.97 -8.86 -12.55
N LEU A 195 -2.10 -8.56 -11.92
CA LEU A 195 -3.27 -9.45 -11.91
C LEU A 195 -3.90 -9.61 -13.29
N SER A 196 -3.84 -8.59 -14.15
CA SER A 196 -4.29 -8.71 -15.54
C SER A 196 -3.54 -9.78 -16.32
N LEU A 197 -2.23 -9.97 -16.01
CA LEU A 197 -1.42 -11.04 -16.60
C LEU A 197 -1.87 -12.43 -16.12
N ALA A 198 -2.20 -12.57 -14.84
CA ALA A 198 -2.75 -13.82 -14.30
C ALA A 198 -4.09 -14.16 -14.99
N ALA A 199 -4.93 -13.16 -15.26
CA ALA A 199 -6.19 -13.33 -15.97
C ALA A 199 -6.00 -13.89 -17.39
N LEU A 200 -4.97 -13.44 -18.11
CA LEU A 200 -4.63 -14.00 -19.43
C LEU A 200 -4.23 -15.47 -19.34
N VAL A 201 -3.45 -15.82 -18.31
CA VAL A 201 -3.01 -17.22 -18.12
C VAL A 201 -4.17 -18.12 -17.73
N PHE A 202 -5.05 -17.71 -16.81
CA PHE A 202 -6.23 -18.49 -16.44
C PHE A 202 -7.21 -18.62 -17.60
N ALA A 203 -7.39 -17.58 -18.42
CA ALA A 203 -8.22 -17.67 -19.64
C ALA A 203 -7.65 -18.71 -20.62
N TRP A 204 -6.32 -18.77 -20.78
CA TRP A 204 -5.68 -19.78 -21.59
C TRP A 204 -5.88 -21.19 -21.01
N LEU A 205 -5.66 -21.38 -19.71
CA LEU A 205 -5.89 -22.66 -19.01
C LEU A 205 -7.35 -23.12 -19.12
N ALA A 206 -8.31 -22.21 -18.99
CA ALA A 206 -9.74 -22.52 -19.16
C ALA A 206 -10.08 -22.96 -20.58
N ARG A 207 -9.45 -22.38 -21.60
CA ARG A 207 -9.53 -22.84 -22.99
C ARG A 207 -8.99 -24.29 -23.13
N ARG A 208 -7.86 -24.56 -22.46
CA ARG A 208 -7.24 -25.91 -22.45
C ARG A 208 -8.15 -26.95 -21.74
N ALA A 209 -8.88 -26.51 -20.71
CA ALA A 209 -9.89 -27.35 -20.04
C ALA A 209 -11.15 -27.56 -20.91
N GLY A 210 -11.22 -27.00 -22.12
CA GLY A 210 -12.28 -27.20 -23.09
C GLY A 210 -13.46 -26.25 -23.01
N LEU A 211 -13.33 -25.10 -22.31
CA LEU A 211 -14.37 -24.08 -22.24
C LEU A 211 -14.41 -23.22 -23.53
N SER A 212 -15.57 -22.61 -23.84
CA SER A 212 -15.70 -21.64 -24.94
C SER A 212 -14.83 -20.39 -24.68
N ARG A 213 -14.64 -19.53 -25.68
CA ARG A 213 -13.84 -18.28 -25.49
C ARG A 213 -14.45 -17.38 -24.47
N LEU A 214 -15.77 -17.15 -24.53
CA LEU A 214 -16.48 -16.29 -23.56
C LEU A 214 -16.39 -16.85 -22.14
N MET A 215 -16.65 -18.16 -21.94
CA MET A 215 -16.51 -18.79 -20.64
C MET A 215 -15.07 -18.66 -20.11
N ALA A 216 -14.07 -18.85 -20.96
CA ALA A 216 -12.67 -18.71 -20.59
C ALA A 216 -12.29 -17.26 -20.22
N THR A 217 -12.86 -16.26 -20.88
CA THR A 217 -12.72 -14.84 -20.49
C THR A 217 -13.27 -14.61 -19.08
N ILE A 218 -14.48 -15.08 -18.81
CA ILE A 218 -15.09 -14.95 -17.47
C ILE A 218 -14.23 -15.66 -16.41
N VAL A 219 -13.81 -16.90 -16.68
CA VAL A 219 -12.94 -17.66 -15.78
C VAL A 219 -11.62 -16.92 -15.54
N GLY A 220 -10.98 -16.42 -16.60
CA GLY A 220 -9.72 -15.68 -16.48
C GLY A 220 -9.85 -14.43 -15.60
N THR A 221 -10.89 -13.63 -15.84
CA THR A 221 -11.14 -12.42 -15.05
C THR A 221 -11.42 -12.76 -13.59
N VAL A 222 -12.42 -13.60 -13.31
CA VAL A 222 -12.93 -13.82 -11.96
C VAL A 222 -12.00 -14.68 -11.11
N ALA A 223 -11.30 -15.66 -11.72
CA ALA A 223 -10.29 -16.43 -10.99
C ALA A 223 -9.06 -15.59 -10.58
N SER A 224 -8.84 -14.43 -11.18
CA SER A 224 -7.72 -13.55 -10.83
C SER A 224 -8.06 -12.52 -9.75
N VAL A 225 -9.33 -12.42 -9.37
CA VAL A 225 -9.83 -11.46 -8.37
C VAL A 225 -10.66 -12.12 -7.27
N PRO A 226 -10.25 -13.28 -6.68
CA PRO A 226 -10.92 -13.75 -5.48
C PRO A 226 -10.81 -12.72 -4.37
N ALA A 227 -11.79 -12.65 -3.47
CA ALA A 227 -11.86 -11.67 -2.40
C ALA A 227 -10.52 -11.43 -1.66
N LEU A 228 -9.78 -12.52 -1.39
CA LEU A 228 -8.51 -12.42 -0.68
C LEU A 228 -7.39 -11.81 -1.56
N VAL A 229 -7.35 -12.14 -2.85
CA VAL A 229 -6.40 -11.54 -3.81
C VAL A 229 -6.71 -10.06 -4.02
N TYR A 230 -7.98 -9.74 -4.21
CA TYR A 230 -8.44 -8.36 -4.37
C TYR A 230 -8.07 -7.51 -3.14
N ALA A 231 -8.29 -8.04 -1.93
CA ALA A 231 -7.92 -7.36 -0.69
C ALA A 231 -6.40 -7.10 -0.57
N TYR A 232 -5.56 -8.08 -0.92
CA TYR A 232 -4.11 -7.92 -0.92
C TYR A 232 -3.63 -6.95 -2.01
N ALA A 233 -4.28 -6.92 -3.17
CA ALA A 233 -4.01 -5.92 -4.20
C ALA A 233 -4.39 -4.51 -3.74
N LEU A 234 -5.56 -4.35 -3.09
CA LEU A 234 -5.96 -3.08 -2.51
C LEU A 234 -5.00 -2.61 -1.42
N MET A 235 -4.46 -3.53 -0.62
CA MET A 235 -3.52 -3.23 0.46
C MET A 235 -2.13 -2.84 -0.02
N GLY A 236 -1.76 -3.20 -1.25
CA GLY A 236 -0.48 -2.80 -1.80
C GLY A 236 0.63 -3.86 -1.70
N SER A 237 0.30 -5.14 -1.75
CA SER A 237 1.25 -6.25 -1.60
C SER A 237 2.06 -6.50 -2.87
N ILE A 238 3.08 -5.69 -3.16
CA ILE A 238 3.88 -5.74 -4.40
C ILE A 238 4.43 -7.15 -4.66
N LYS A 239 5.08 -7.77 -3.70
CA LYS A 239 5.75 -9.08 -3.87
C LYS A 239 4.75 -10.17 -4.27
N GLU A 240 3.65 -10.21 -3.57
CA GLU A 240 2.61 -11.21 -3.74
C GLU A 240 1.90 -11.04 -5.10
N MET A 241 1.66 -9.80 -5.52
CA MET A 241 1.06 -9.52 -6.81
C MET A 241 2.04 -9.81 -7.96
N THR A 242 3.33 -9.54 -7.79
CA THR A 242 4.38 -9.88 -8.78
C THR A 242 4.54 -11.39 -8.94
N VAL A 243 4.52 -12.17 -7.85
CA VAL A 243 4.73 -13.62 -7.93
C VAL A 243 3.53 -14.37 -8.47
N LEU A 244 2.30 -13.94 -8.19
CA LEU A 244 1.09 -14.67 -8.58
C LEU A 244 1.00 -14.98 -10.08
N PRO A 245 1.16 -14.03 -11.02
CA PRO A 245 1.17 -14.33 -12.44
C PRO A 245 2.31 -15.29 -12.84
N MET A 246 3.44 -15.28 -12.15
CA MET A 246 4.56 -16.18 -12.44
C MET A 246 4.25 -17.62 -12.02
N LEU A 247 3.63 -17.82 -10.85
CA LEU A 247 3.21 -19.16 -10.39
C LEU A 247 2.16 -19.76 -11.35
N VAL A 248 1.16 -18.97 -11.72
CA VAL A 248 0.12 -19.44 -12.67
C VAL A 248 0.71 -19.69 -14.05
N LEU A 249 1.66 -18.85 -14.49
CA LEU A 249 2.38 -19.03 -15.75
C LEU A 249 3.18 -20.36 -15.76
N MET A 250 3.91 -20.66 -14.68
CA MET A 250 4.61 -21.94 -14.60
C MET A 250 3.63 -23.11 -14.69
N GLY A 251 2.46 -23.01 -14.04
CA GLY A 251 1.36 -24.00 -14.21
C GLY A 251 0.90 -24.16 -15.66
N ALA A 252 0.76 -23.07 -16.38
CA ALA A 252 0.42 -23.12 -17.82
C ALA A 252 1.55 -23.72 -18.67
N LEU A 253 2.81 -23.43 -18.34
CA LEU A 253 3.98 -23.97 -19.04
C LEU A 253 4.12 -25.49 -18.85
N ILE A 254 3.63 -26.09 -17.74
CA ILE A 254 3.51 -27.56 -17.60
C ILE A 254 2.62 -28.12 -18.73
N ALA A 255 1.50 -27.47 -19.02
CA ALA A 255 0.62 -27.89 -20.09
C ALA A 255 1.27 -27.72 -21.48
N CYS A 256 2.03 -26.65 -21.70
CA CYS A 256 2.83 -26.45 -22.93
C CYS A 256 3.90 -27.51 -23.10
N ALA A 257 4.60 -27.89 -22.03
CA ALA A 257 5.66 -28.89 -22.05
C ALA A 257 5.17 -30.25 -22.56
N SER A 258 3.95 -30.64 -22.27
CA SER A 258 3.34 -31.89 -22.77
C SER A 258 3.16 -31.90 -24.31
N GLU A 259 3.10 -30.75 -24.95
CA GLU A 259 3.00 -30.63 -26.41
C GLU A 259 4.37 -30.56 -27.11
N LEU A 260 5.40 -30.11 -26.39
CA LEU A 260 6.77 -29.93 -26.89
C LEU A 260 7.59 -31.22 -26.92
N ARG A 261 7.00 -32.39 -26.73
CA ARG A 261 7.68 -33.70 -26.61
C ARG A 261 8.73 -34.02 -27.67
N THR A 262 8.70 -33.37 -28.82
CA THR A 262 9.61 -33.61 -29.95
C THR A 262 10.74 -32.57 -30.07
N ALA A 263 10.71 -31.49 -29.31
CA ALA A 263 11.63 -30.33 -29.46
C ALA A 263 12.34 -29.94 -28.16
N VAL A 264 12.67 -30.90 -27.28
CA VAL A 264 13.33 -30.59 -25.97
C VAL A 264 14.79 -30.24 -26.23
N GLY A 265 15.03 -28.99 -26.67
CA GLY A 265 16.33 -28.34 -26.58
C GLY A 265 16.41 -27.45 -25.35
N VAL A 266 17.63 -27.21 -24.85
CA VAL A 266 17.91 -26.31 -23.71
C VAL A 266 17.21 -24.97 -23.86
N ARG A 267 17.08 -24.44 -25.09
CA ARG A 267 16.40 -23.17 -25.40
C ARG A 267 14.89 -23.19 -25.11
N ALA A 268 14.22 -24.31 -25.32
CA ALA A 268 12.78 -24.43 -25.07
C ALA A 268 12.41 -24.33 -23.59
N ALA A 269 13.37 -24.50 -22.66
CA ALA A 269 13.19 -24.31 -21.23
C ALA A 269 13.18 -22.83 -20.81
N LEU A 270 13.63 -21.91 -21.68
CA LEU A 270 13.81 -20.49 -21.34
C LEU A 270 12.57 -19.81 -20.75
N PRO A 271 11.34 -19.99 -21.26
CA PRO A 271 10.16 -19.38 -20.65
C PRO A 271 9.92 -19.83 -19.24
N PHE A 272 10.17 -21.12 -18.92
CA PHE A 272 10.02 -21.66 -17.57
C PHE A 272 11.12 -21.15 -16.64
N VAL A 273 12.37 -21.10 -17.10
CA VAL A 273 13.52 -20.57 -16.37
C VAL A 273 13.27 -19.09 -15.98
N ILE A 274 12.78 -18.30 -16.94
CA ILE A 274 12.43 -16.88 -16.68
C ILE A 274 11.31 -16.78 -15.65
N ALA A 275 10.24 -17.55 -15.79
CA ALA A 275 9.13 -17.51 -14.84
C ALA A 275 9.56 -17.94 -13.42
N GLY A 276 10.40 -18.97 -13.33
CA GLY A 276 10.97 -19.46 -12.07
C GLY A 276 11.92 -18.46 -11.41
N ALA A 277 12.82 -17.85 -12.19
CA ALA A 277 13.73 -16.82 -11.70
C ALA A 277 12.94 -15.56 -11.25
N ALA A 278 11.95 -15.12 -12.03
CA ALA A 278 11.08 -14.00 -11.65
C ALA A 278 10.28 -14.28 -10.37
N ALA A 279 9.87 -15.54 -10.14
CA ALA A 279 9.23 -15.93 -8.88
C ALA A 279 10.19 -15.83 -7.69
N LEU A 280 11.46 -16.27 -7.86
CA LEU A 280 12.50 -16.08 -6.86
C LEU A 280 12.80 -14.61 -6.59
N ASP A 281 12.87 -13.78 -7.64
CA ASP A 281 13.13 -12.36 -7.52
C ASP A 281 11.97 -11.61 -6.84
N ALA A 282 10.74 -12.15 -6.92
CA ALA A 282 9.56 -11.56 -6.30
C ALA A 282 9.41 -11.89 -4.81
N ILE A 283 9.61 -13.15 -4.38
CA ILE A 283 9.39 -13.59 -2.99
C ILE A 283 10.60 -14.32 -2.37
N GLY A 284 11.76 -14.25 -3.00
CA GLY A 284 12.98 -14.85 -2.49
C GLY A 284 12.93 -16.38 -2.46
N ILE A 285 13.65 -16.97 -1.52
CA ILE A 285 13.77 -18.43 -1.36
C ILE A 285 12.42 -19.12 -1.12
N ALA A 286 11.40 -18.40 -0.64
CA ALA A 286 10.06 -18.94 -0.46
C ALA A 286 9.42 -19.43 -1.78
N ALA A 287 9.90 -18.95 -2.95
CA ALA A 287 9.48 -19.46 -4.25
C ALA A 287 10.08 -20.81 -4.61
N SER A 288 11.18 -21.25 -3.96
CA SER A 288 11.92 -22.44 -4.36
C SER A 288 11.10 -23.73 -4.34
N PRO A 289 10.20 -24.02 -3.37
CA PRO A 289 9.35 -25.20 -3.43
C PRO A 289 8.41 -25.22 -4.64
N TRP A 290 7.88 -24.03 -5.00
CA TRP A 290 7.04 -23.85 -6.20
C TRP A 290 7.85 -24.13 -7.48
N VAL A 291 9.02 -23.52 -7.60
CA VAL A 291 9.89 -23.67 -8.78
C VAL A 291 10.34 -25.11 -8.93
N ALA A 292 10.76 -25.77 -7.85
CA ALA A 292 11.21 -27.15 -7.87
C ALA A 292 10.09 -28.12 -8.26
N LEU A 293 8.91 -28.01 -7.63
CA LEU A 293 7.81 -28.94 -7.87
C LEU A 293 7.19 -28.74 -9.25
N PHE A 294 7.01 -27.48 -9.67
CA PHE A 294 6.48 -27.18 -11.00
C PHE A 294 7.49 -27.50 -12.10
N GLY A 295 8.80 -27.31 -11.85
CA GLY A 295 9.86 -27.71 -12.76
C GLY A 295 9.92 -29.24 -12.96
N ALA A 296 9.84 -29.99 -11.87
CA ALA A 296 9.75 -31.46 -11.94
C ALA A 296 8.49 -31.90 -12.71
N ALA A 297 7.34 -31.26 -12.47
CA ALA A 297 6.09 -31.55 -13.17
C ALA A 297 6.19 -31.25 -14.67
N ALA A 298 6.82 -30.13 -15.06
CA ALA A 298 7.05 -29.78 -16.46
C ALA A 298 7.97 -30.78 -17.17
N LEU A 299 9.03 -31.25 -16.48
CA LEU A 299 9.93 -32.27 -16.98
C LEU A 299 9.22 -33.62 -17.19
N LEU A 300 8.44 -34.06 -16.20
CA LEU A 300 7.64 -35.29 -16.31
C LEU A 300 6.59 -35.22 -17.45
N ALA A 301 6.03 -34.03 -17.69
CA ALA A 301 5.13 -33.80 -18.81
C ALA A 301 5.84 -33.82 -20.17
N ALA A 302 7.09 -33.34 -20.23
CA ALA A 302 7.87 -33.24 -21.46
C ALA A 302 8.57 -34.55 -21.83
N VAL A 303 9.09 -35.32 -20.84
CA VAL A 303 9.94 -36.49 -21.05
C VAL A 303 9.24 -37.78 -20.58
N PRO A 304 8.78 -38.63 -21.48
CA PRO A 304 8.21 -39.93 -21.15
C PRO A 304 9.32 -40.85 -20.62
N LEU A 305 9.33 -41.18 -19.35
CA LEU A 305 10.37 -42.06 -18.72
C LEU A 305 10.21 -43.54 -19.12
N ARG A 306 10.56 -43.89 -20.40
CA ARG A 306 10.42 -45.25 -20.96
C ARG A 306 11.75 -45.99 -21.16
N GLY A 307 12.90 -45.27 -21.02
CA GLY A 307 14.20 -45.87 -21.27
C GLY A 307 15.39 -45.01 -20.79
N ARG A 308 16.62 -45.53 -20.91
CA ARG A 308 17.85 -44.85 -20.49
C ARG A 308 18.07 -43.49 -21.16
N ARG A 309 17.67 -43.32 -22.40
CA ARG A 309 17.74 -42.03 -23.12
C ARG A 309 16.81 -40.99 -22.51
N ASP A 310 15.64 -41.42 -22.09
CA ASP A 310 14.64 -40.54 -21.47
C ASP A 310 15.12 -40.08 -20.08
N ILE A 311 15.72 -40.98 -19.33
CA ILE A 311 16.34 -40.65 -18.03
C ILE A 311 17.45 -39.61 -18.20
N ARG A 312 18.33 -39.81 -19.20
CA ARG A 312 19.39 -38.82 -19.50
C ARG A 312 18.79 -37.45 -19.89
N SER A 313 17.78 -37.44 -20.73
CA SER A 313 17.07 -36.22 -21.13
C SER A 313 16.38 -35.54 -19.95
N PHE A 314 15.80 -36.30 -19.05
CA PHE A 314 15.21 -35.81 -17.80
C PHE A 314 16.26 -35.17 -16.90
N VAL A 315 17.39 -35.80 -16.68
CA VAL A 315 18.50 -35.29 -15.85
C VAL A 315 19.08 -34.01 -16.47
N ILE A 316 19.34 -34.00 -17.77
CA ILE A 316 19.84 -32.79 -18.50
C ILE A 316 18.83 -31.67 -18.42
N GLY A 317 17.55 -31.93 -18.65
CA GLY A 317 16.47 -30.96 -18.55
C GLY A 317 16.35 -30.39 -17.13
N GLY A 318 16.44 -31.25 -16.11
CA GLY A 318 16.45 -30.87 -14.70
C GLY A 318 17.64 -29.98 -14.34
N ALA A 319 18.83 -30.38 -14.76
CA ALA A 319 20.04 -29.57 -14.59
C ALA A 319 19.93 -28.21 -15.30
N THR A 320 19.36 -28.18 -16.51
CA THR A 320 19.13 -26.93 -17.25
C THR A 320 18.16 -25.99 -16.54
N LEU A 321 17.03 -26.54 -16.06
CA LEU A 321 16.05 -25.72 -15.32
C LEU A 321 16.67 -25.21 -14.02
N ALA A 322 17.32 -26.06 -13.25
CA ALA A 322 17.92 -25.69 -11.98
C ALA A 322 19.06 -24.67 -12.17
N ALA A 323 20.02 -24.99 -13.03
CA ALA A 323 21.17 -24.11 -13.28
C ALA A 323 20.75 -22.80 -13.95
N GLY A 324 19.84 -22.86 -14.92
CA GLY A 324 19.31 -21.67 -15.59
C GLY A 324 18.57 -20.75 -14.64
N THR A 325 17.68 -21.29 -13.80
CA THR A 325 16.95 -20.50 -12.81
C THR A 325 17.89 -19.93 -11.76
N ALA A 326 18.87 -20.72 -11.26
CA ALA A 326 19.85 -20.25 -10.29
C ALA A 326 20.76 -19.16 -10.88
N LEU A 327 21.21 -19.31 -12.15
CA LEU A 327 22.06 -18.33 -12.81
C LEU A 327 21.33 -17.01 -13.07
N ILE A 328 20.09 -17.08 -13.54
CA ILE A 328 19.28 -15.90 -13.83
C ILE A 328 18.75 -15.27 -12.54
N GLY A 329 18.44 -16.07 -11.49
CA GLY A 329 18.05 -15.60 -10.17
C GLY A 329 19.26 -15.32 -9.23
N LEU A 330 20.49 -15.26 -9.74
CA LEU A 330 21.72 -15.08 -8.95
C LEU A 330 21.69 -13.86 -8.02
N PRO A 331 21.12 -12.69 -8.42
CA PRO A 331 21.02 -11.53 -7.55
C PRO A 331 20.20 -11.80 -6.27
N THR A 332 19.24 -12.69 -6.35
CA THR A 332 18.39 -13.08 -5.20
C THR A 332 19.00 -14.25 -4.42
N VAL A 333 19.64 -15.19 -5.11
CA VAL A 333 20.25 -16.37 -4.50
C VAL A 333 21.64 -16.06 -3.90
N GLY A 334 22.36 -15.05 -4.43
CA GLY A 334 23.69 -14.64 -3.94
C GLY A 334 23.74 -14.29 -2.44
N PRO A 335 22.76 -13.58 -1.86
CA PRO A 335 22.62 -13.34 -0.43
C PRO A 335 22.08 -14.54 0.36
N LEU A 336 22.06 -15.74 -0.19
CA LEU A 336 21.45 -16.95 0.41
C LEU A 336 21.86 -17.19 1.86
N SER A 337 23.11 -16.93 2.20
CA SER A 337 23.60 -17.07 3.59
C SER A 337 22.92 -16.07 4.55
N LYS A 338 22.59 -14.88 4.11
CA LYS A 338 21.84 -13.87 4.91
C LYS A 338 20.38 -14.28 5.03
N THR A 339 19.79 -14.76 3.93
CA THR A 339 18.39 -15.20 3.90
C THR A 339 18.18 -16.49 4.72
N LEU A 340 19.14 -17.41 4.70
CA LEU A 340 19.11 -18.62 5.55
C LEU A 340 19.23 -18.26 7.03
N LYS A 341 20.13 -17.35 7.40
CA LYS A 341 20.23 -16.86 8.79
C LYS A 341 18.95 -16.16 9.27
N LEU A 342 18.28 -15.43 8.36
CA LEU A 342 16.98 -14.82 8.67
C LEU A 342 15.90 -15.91 8.86
N ALA A 343 15.89 -16.94 8.01
CA ALA A 343 14.97 -18.07 8.12
C ALA A 343 15.26 -18.92 9.37
N GLU A 344 16.53 -19.13 9.73
CA GLU A 344 16.94 -19.79 10.98
C GLU A 344 16.56 -18.97 12.21
N GLY A 345 16.73 -17.64 12.16
CA GLY A 345 16.29 -16.72 13.21
C GLY A 345 14.77 -16.78 13.42
N VAL A 346 13.99 -16.85 12.34
CA VAL A 346 12.52 -16.99 12.38
C VAL A 346 12.12 -18.40 12.88
N SER A 347 12.83 -19.45 12.50
CA SER A 347 12.54 -20.83 12.93
C SER A 347 12.97 -21.11 14.39
N ASN A 348 14.02 -20.44 14.88
CA ASN A 348 14.53 -20.61 16.23
C ASN A 348 13.80 -19.72 17.27
N SER A 349 13.06 -18.68 16.84
CA SER A 349 12.20 -17.88 17.72
C SER A 349 10.82 -18.53 17.95
N ASN A 350 10.82 -19.81 18.30
CA ASN A 350 9.66 -20.70 18.29
C ASN A 350 8.42 -20.30 19.11
N ALA A 351 8.47 -19.24 19.92
CA ALA A 351 7.31 -18.79 20.71
C ALA A 351 6.69 -17.47 20.20
N THR A 352 7.49 -16.61 19.56
CA THR A 352 7.03 -15.27 19.10
C THR A 352 6.73 -15.20 17.60
N ALA A 353 7.39 -16.02 16.79
CA ALA A 353 7.23 -16.01 15.33
C ALA A 353 5.87 -16.58 14.87
N VAL A 354 5.30 -17.54 15.60
CA VAL A 354 3.98 -18.11 15.28
C VAL A 354 2.85 -17.11 15.53
N SER A 355 3.06 -16.12 16.41
CA SER A 355 2.06 -15.14 16.79
C SER A 355 2.14 -13.83 15.98
N ASP A 356 3.17 -13.61 15.13
CA ASP A 356 3.28 -12.39 14.34
C ASP A 356 2.15 -12.28 13.29
N PRO A 357 1.14 -11.43 13.52
CA PRO A 357 0.03 -11.25 12.60
C PRO A 357 0.40 -10.37 11.40
N GLY A 358 1.55 -9.67 11.42
CA GLY A 358 1.88 -8.64 10.43
C GLY A 358 0.76 -7.60 10.35
N ASN A 359 0.26 -7.34 9.14
CA ASN A 359 -0.87 -6.42 8.91
C ASN A 359 -2.26 -7.08 9.13
N LEU A 360 -2.32 -8.30 9.66
CA LEU A 360 -3.58 -8.98 10.00
C LEU A 360 -3.97 -8.69 11.45
N LEU A 361 -5.27 -8.58 11.72
CA LEU A 361 -5.81 -8.44 13.08
C LEU A 361 -5.95 -9.81 13.78
N ARG A 362 -6.00 -10.90 13.01
CA ARG A 362 -6.13 -12.29 13.46
C ARG A 362 -5.69 -13.26 12.35
N PRO A 363 -5.47 -14.55 12.64
CA PRO A 363 -5.27 -15.56 11.62
C PRO A 363 -6.45 -15.60 10.65
N LEU A 364 -6.16 -15.70 9.34
CA LEU A 364 -7.19 -15.85 8.32
C LEU A 364 -7.81 -17.25 8.40
N LYS A 365 -9.10 -17.35 8.11
CA LYS A 365 -9.78 -18.65 8.02
C LYS A 365 -9.44 -19.31 6.69
N PHE A 366 -9.15 -20.61 6.69
CA PHE A 366 -8.90 -21.38 5.46
C PHE A 366 -10.03 -21.21 4.42
N LEU A 367 -11.26 -21.05 4.87
CA LEU A 367 -12.44 -20.85 3.99
C LEU A 367 -12.34 -19.60 3.12
N GLN A 368 -11.54 -18.60 3.49
CA GLN A 368 -11.29 -17.40 2.67
C GLN A 368 -10.58 -17.74 1.35
N THR A 369 -9.83 -18.84 1.32
CA THR A 369 -9.21 -19.38 0.09
C THR A 369 -10.23 -19.69 -1.00
N LEU A 370 -11.51 -19.93 -0.63
CA LEU A 370 -12.57 -20.23 -1.60
C LEU A 370 -13.09 -18.98 -2.34
N GLY A 371 -12.48 -17.82 -2.11
CA GLY A 371 -12.65 -16.61 -2.91
C GLY A 371 -13.88 -15.78 -2.59
N VAL A 372 -14.67 -16.16 -1.58
CA VAL A 372 -15.91 -15.46 -1.16
C VAL A 372 -15.77 -14.99 0.27
N TRP A 373 -15.90 -13.67 0.50
CA TRP A 373 -15.90 -13.08 1.83
C TRP A 373 -16.70 -11.77 1.82
N LEU A 374 -18.02 -11.87 2.08
CA LEU A 374 -18.93 -10.73 1.96
C LEU A 374 -18.80 -9.76 3.13
N GLY A 375 -17.71 -8.98 3.11
CA GLY A 375 -17.36 -7.96 4.10
C GLY A 375 -16.45 -6.88 3.55
N GLU A 376 -16.39 -5.76 4.23
CA GLU A 376 -15.62 -4.57 3.85
C GLU A 376 -14.11 -4.73 4.13
N SER A 377 -13.74 -5.74 4.92
CA SER A 377 -12.34 -6.08 5.22
C SER A 377 -12.15 -7.58 5.32
N HIS A 378 -11.07 -8.10 4.73
CA HIS A 378 -10.68 -9.49 4.85
C HIS A 378 -10.13 -9.87 6.24
N ARG A 379 -9.76 -8.87 7.04
CA ARG A 379 -9.14 -9.03 8.37
C ARG A 379 -10.15 -9.31 9.49
N VAL A 380 -11.43 -9.08 9.24
CA VAL A 380 -12.54 -9.29 10.19
C VAL A 380 -13.57 -10.30 9.68
N GLU A 381 -14.55 -10.66 10.49
CA GLU A 381 -15.65 -11.51 10.05
C GLU A 381 -16.48 -10.82 8.96
N PRO A 382 -17.04 -11.58 8.02
CA PRO A 382 -17.85 -10.99 6.96
C PRO A 382 -19.14 -10.40 7.53
N ARG A 383 -19.55 -9.25 6.99
CA ARG A 383 -20.79 -8.58 7.38
C ARG A 383 -22.02 -9.48 7.14
N TYR A 384 -22.01 -10.24 6.04
CA TYR A 384 -23.09 -11.14 5.65
C TYR A 384 -22.67 -12.61 5.88
N LEU A 385 -22.57 -13.00 7.16
CA LEU A 385 -21.99 -14.28 7.58
C LEU A 385 -22.67 -15.49 6.94
N ASN A 386 -24.01 -15.59 7.07
CA ASN A 386 -24.80 -16.73 6.57
C ASN A 386 -24.70 -16.85 5.04
N GLN A 387 -24.86 -15.75 4.32
CA GLN A 387 -24.77 -15.71 2.87
C GLN A 387 -23.36 -16.11 2.40
N THR A 388 -22.32 -15.67 3.12
CA THR A 388 -20.93 -16.05 2.85
C THR A 388 -20.77 -17.56 2.93
N TYR A 389 -21.23 -18.21 4.00
CA TYR A 389 -21.06 -19.66 4.15
C TYR A 389 -21.91 -20.46 3.17
N VAL A 390 -23.11 -20.00 2.80
CA VAL A 390 -23.91 -20.64 1.74
C VAL A 390 -23.19 -20.60 0.40
N LEU A 391 -22.67 -19.43 0.01
CA LEU A 391 -21.92 -19.28 -1.23
C LEU A 391 -20.61 -20.09 -1.23
N ILE A 392 -19.89 -20.14 -0.11
CA ILE A 392 -18.73 -21.00 0.08
C ILE A 392 -19.11 -22.48 -0.14
N GLY A 393 -20.23 -22.94 0.41
CA GLY A 393 -20.74 -24.30 0.18
C GLY A 393 -20.98 -24.60 -1.28
N ILE A 394 -21.54 -23.64 -2.03
CA ILE A 394 -21.72 -23.75 -3.48
C ILE A 394 -20.38 -23.83 -4.22
N VAL A 395 -19.40 -23.00 -3.84
CA VAL A 395 -18.04 -23.02 -4.41
C VAL A 395 -17.39 -24.40 -4.20
N VAL A 396 -17.51 -24.99 -3.00
CA VAL A 396 -16.99 -26.35 -2.71
C VAL A 396 -17.61 -27.38 -3.62
N VAL A 397 -18.93 -27.36 -3.81
CA VAL A 397 -19.64 -28.26 -4.74
C VAL A 397 -19.15 -28.07 -6.17
N CYS A 398 -18.99 -26.82 -6.60
CA CYS A 398 -18.45 -26.49 -7.91
C CYS A 398 -17.00 -26.98 -8.10
N ILE A 399 -16.15 -26.91 -7.07
CA ILE A 399 -14.79 -27.48 -7.08
C ILE A 399 -14.86 -29.00 -7.35
N GLY A 400 -15.76 -29.71 -6.68
CA GLY A 400 -15.98 -31.16 -6.91
C GLY A 400 -16.33 -31.45 -8.37
N PHE A 401 -17.28 -30.70 -8.96
CA PHE A 401 -17.62 -30.80 -10.37
C PHE A 401 -16.45 -30.42 -11.28
N GLY A 402 -15.63 -29.44 -10.89
CA GLY A 402 -14.43 -29.02 -11.64
C GLY A 402 -13.38 -30.14 -11.71
N PHE A 403 -13.10 -30.79 -10.60
CA PHE A 403 -12.21 -31.96 -10.60
C PHE A 403 -12.76 -33.09 -11.47
N LEU A 404 -14.04 -33.44 -11.37
CA LEU A 404 -14.68 -34.45 -12.20
C LEU A 404 -14.61 -34.08 -13.69
N TRP A 405 -14.80 -32.81 -14.03
CA TRP A 405 -14.69 -32.32 -15.40
C TRP A 405 -13.25 -32.49 -15.93
N LEU A 406 -12.25 -32.06 -15.18
CA LEU A 406 -10.85 -32.16 -15.55
C LEU A 406 -10.38 -33.62 -15.69
N LEU A 407 -10.84 -34.51 -14.79
CA LEU A 407 -10.55 -35.95 -14.88
C LEU A 407 -11.18 -36.56 -16.13
N ARG A 408 -12.47 -36.30 -16.40
CA ARG A 408 -13.15 -36.81 -17.60
C ARG A 408 -12.53 -36.32 -18.89
N ARG A 409 -11.99 -35.06 -18.86
CA ARG A 409 -11.31 -34.46 -20.02
C ARG A 409 -9.83 -34.85 -20.11
N ARG A 410 -9.32 -35.63 -19.15
CA ARG A 410 -7.92 -36.04 -19.08
C ARG A 410 -6.95 -34.83 -19.09
N SER A 411 -7.34 -33.72 -18.43
CA SER A 411 -6.55 -32.50 -18.35
C SER A 411 -5.41 -32.64 -17.32
N TRP A 412 -4.57 -33.66 -17.49
CA TRP A 412 -3.56 -34.06 -16.51
C TRP A 412 -2.60 -32.95 -16.10
N ALA A 413 -2.15 -32.14 -17.06
CA ALA A 413 -1.25 -31.04 -16.77
C ALA A 413 -1.88 -30.01 -15.79
N ILE A 414 -3.18 -29.72 -15.97
CA ILE A 414 -3.90 -28.84 -15.04
C ILE A 414 -4.05 -29.50 -13.68
N LEU A 415 -4.39 -30.81 -13.63
CA LEU A 415 -4.51 -31.54 -12.36
C LEU A 415 -3.18 -31.60 -11.63
N VAL A 416 -2.06 -31.79 -12.33
CA VAL A 416 -0.70 -31.77 -11.73
C VAL A 416 -0.40 -30.39 -11.18
N PHE A 417 -0.72 -29.31 -11.90
CA PHE A 417 -0.57 -27.94 -11.42
C PHE A 417 -1.36 -27.70 -10.12
N LEU A 418 -2.65 -28.13 -10.09
CA LEU A 418 -3.49 -27.99 -8.92
C LEU A 418 -2.94 -28.76 -7.70
N THR A 419 -2.58 -30.05 -7.92
CA THR A 419 -2.03 -30.90 -6.86
C THR A 419 -0.72 -30.36 -6.34
N ALA A 420 0.17 -29.92 -7.20
CA ALA A 420 1.45 -29.34 -6.84
C ALA A 420 1.26 -28.06 -6.00
N SER A 421 0.29 -27.22 -6.37
CA SER A 421 -0.02 -26.00 -5.60
C SER A 421 -0.49 -26.31 -4.17
N VAL A 422 -1.36 -27.31 -4.02
CA VAL A 422 -1.82 -27.75 -2.69
C VAL A 422 -0.68 -28.36 -1.87
N ILE A 423 0.19 -29.15 -2.48
CA ILE A 423 1.36 -29.74 -1.81
C ILE A 423 2.30 -28.64 -1.29
N VAL A 424 2.64 -27.66 -2.12
CA VAL A 424 3.50 -26.55 -1.67
C VAL A 424 2.86 -25.76 -0.54
N TRP A 425 1.57 -25.45 -0.64
CA TRP A 425 0.84 -24.83 0.46
C TRP A 425 0.94 -25.66 1.75
N ALA A 426 0.66 -26.95 1.70
CA ALA A 426 0.71 -27.83 2.87
C ALA A 426 2.10 -27.94 3.49
N LEU A 427 3.16 -27.86 2.67
CA LEU A 427 4.54 -27.85 3.14
C LEU A 427 4.90 -26.55 3.85
N LEU A 428 4.51 -25.42 3.27
CA LEU A 428 4.88 -24.09 3.78
C LEU A 428 4.00 -23.65 4.96
N HIS A 429 2.72 -24.01 4.97
CA HIS A 429 1.77 -23.69 6.06
C HIS A 429 2.27 -24.16 7.44
N ARG A 430 2.97 -25.30 7.53
CA ARG A 430 3.47 -25.86 8.79
C ARG A 430 4.65 -25.08 9.39
N HIS A 431 5.29 -24.22 8.61
CA HIS A 431 6.54 -23.55 8.98
C HIS A 431 6.44 -22.01 8.92
N GLY A 432 5.26 -21.46 8.60
CA GLY A 432 5.05 -20.03 8.43
C GLY A 432 4.49 -19.34 9.67
N THR A 433 4.71 -18.02 9.76
CA THR A 433 3.97 -17.14 10.70
C THR A 433 2.52 -16.98 10.25
N THR A 434 1.67 -16.46 11.13
CA THR A 434 0.26 -16.10 10.79
C THR A 434 0.18 -15.22 9.54
N TRP A 435 1.11 -14.27 9.41
CA TRP A 435 1.20 -13.39 8.24
C TRP A 435 1.58 -14.13 6.96
N THR A 436 2.55 -15.05 7.06
CA THR A 436 2.98 -15.89 5.93
C THR A 436 1.86 -16.83 5.48
N ASP A 437 1.14 -17.44 6.43
CA ASP A 437 0.00 -18.30 6.11
C ASP A 437 -1.11 -17.55 5.37
N GLY A 438 -1.44 -16.33 5.81
CA GLY A 438 -2.39 -15.49 5.09
C GLY A 438 -2.01 -15.26 3.61
N LYS A 439 -0.72 -15.05 3.33
CA LYS A 439 -0.19 -14.92 1.96
C LYS A 439 -0.31 -16.23 1.16
N LEU A 440 -0.05 -17.36 1.80
CA LEU A 440 -0.20 -18.67 1.15
C LEU A 440 -1.65 -18.97 0.80
N LEU A 441 -2.61 -18.63 1.69
CA LEU A 441 -4.04 -18.75 1.40
C LEU A 441 -4.45 -17.85 0.23
N MET A 442 -3.91 -16.63 0.17
CA MET A 442 -4.13 -15.71 -0.94
C MET A 442 -3.63 -16.29 -2.27
N LEU A 443 -2.41 -16.85 -2.33
CA LEU A 443 -1.86 -17.45 -3.54
C LEU A 443 -2.64 -18.69 -4.01
N LEU A 444 -3.28 -19.42 -3.10
CA LEU A 444 -4.09 -20.60 -3.41
C LEU A 444 -5.51 -20.23 -3.89
N SER A 445 -6.04 -19.09 -3.48
CA SER A 445 -7.42 -18.67 -3.74
C SER A 445 -7.80 -18.59 -5.23
N PRO A 446 -6.96 -18.04 -6.13
CA PRO A 446 -7.22 -18.03 -7.57
C PRO A 446 -7.43 -19.42 -8.16
N ILE A 447 -6.68 -20.39 -7.66
CA ILE A 447 -6.72 -21.79 -8.09
C ILE A 447 -8.06 -22.42 -7.70
N ALA A 448 -8.53 -22.17 -6.46
CA ALA A 448 -9.82 -22.68 -5.99
C ALA A 448 -10.99 -22.13 -6.82
N VAL A 449 -11.02 -20.81 -7.07
CA VAL A 449 -12.06 -20.16 -7.89
C VAL A 449 -11.99 -20.62 -9.36
N PHE A 450 -10.77 -20.78 -9.90
CA PHE A 450 -10.57 -21.33 -11.25
C PHE A 450 -11.23 -22.71 -11.41
N VAL A 451 -11.00 -23.64 -10.47
CA VAL A 451 -11.58 -24.98 -10.52
C VAL A 451 -13.09 -24.94 -10.32
N ALA A 452 -13.59 -24.09 -9.39
CA ALA A 452 -15.02 -23.91 -9.17
C ALA A 452 -15.73 -23.43 -10.43
N LEU A 453 -15.20 -22.44 -11.12
CA LEU A 453 -15.78 -21.92 -12.36
C LEU A 453 -15.73 -22.94 -13.50
N ILE A 454 -14.66 -23.73 -13.62
CA ILE A 454 -14.61 -24.85 -14.58
C ILE A 454 -15.72 -25.84 -14.29
N GLY A 455 -15.98 -26.17 -13.05
CA GLY A 455 -17.05 -27.07 -12.64
C GLY A 455 -18.44 -26.52 -12.93
N ALA A 456 -18.70 -25.28 -12.54
CA ALA A 456 -19.97 -24.60 -12.78
C ALA A 456 -20.29 -24.51 -14.28
N PHE A 457 -19.33 -24.10 -15.13
CA PHE A 457 -19.47 -24.08 -16.58
C PHE A 457 -19.57 -25.48 -17.19
N GLY A 458 -18.92 -26.48 -16.59
CA GLY A 458 -19.05 -27.88 -16.97
C GLY A 458 -20.48 -28.38 -16.78
N VAL A 459 -21.10 -28.08 -15.63
CA VAL A 459 -22.51 -28.40 -15.35
C VAL A 459 -23.43 -27.61 -16.28
N MET A 460 -23.18 -26.33 -16.53
CA MET A 460 -23.97 -25.51 -17.45
C MET A 460 -24.07 -26.11 -18.86
N ARG A 461 -23.01 -26.77 -19.34
CA ARG A 461 -23.00 -27.43 -20.65
C ARG A 461 -23.85 -28.69 -20.72
N THR A 462 -24.15 -29.33 -19.57
CA THR A 462 -24.89 -30.57 -19.49
C THR A 462 -26.31 -30.38 -18.98
N ARG A 463 -26.49 -29.40 -18.07
CA ARG A 463 -27.75 -29.15 -17.33
C ARG A 463 -28.19 -27.68 -17.40
N GLY A 464 -27.85 -26.95 -18.46
CA GLY A 464 -28.33 -25.61 -18.78
C GLY A 464 -28.56 -24.66 -17.57
N LEU A 465 -29.80 -24.69 -17.03
CA LEU A 465 -30.26 -23.78 -15.98
C LEU A 465 -29.52 -23.97 -14.64
N GLU A 466 -29.37 -25.22 -14.18
CA GLU A 466 -28.69 -25.49 -12.91
C GLU A 466 -27.25 -25.00 -12.93
N GLY A 467 -26.57 -25.23 -14.06
CA GLY A 467 -25.20 -24.71 -14.23
C GLY A 467 -25.14 -23.19 -14.31
N LEU A 468 -26.13 -22.53 -14.93
CA LEU A 468 -26.23 -21.08 -14.96
C LEU A 468 -26.39 -20.50 -13.54
N ILE A 469 -27.20 -21.13 -12.71
CA ILE A 469 -27.37 -20.76 -11.29
C ILE A 469 -26.06 -20.92 -10.55
N LEU A 470 -25.34 -22.02 -10.74
CA LEU A 470 -24.02 -22.23 -10.11
C LEU A 470 -22.98 -21.18 -10.55
N VAL A 471 -22.92 -20.89 -11.84
CA VAL A 471 -22.05 -19.83 -12.38
C VAL A 471 -22.43 -18.48 -11.74
N GLY A 472 -23.72 -18.13 -11.74
CA GLY A 472 -24.22 -16.90 -11.13
C GLY A 472 -23.88 -16.80 -9.64
N ALA A 473 -24.02 -17.88 -8.88
CA ALA A 473 -23.68 -17.89 -7.45
C ALA A 473 -22.18 -17.67 -7.20
N VAL A 474 -21.30 -18.31 -7.98
CA VAL A 474 -19.84 -18.08 -7.88
C VAL A 474 -19.48 -16.64 -8.26
N LEU A 475 -20.06 -16.10 -9.34
CA LEU A 475 -19.82 -14.72 -9.77
C LEU A 475 -20.31 -13.72 -8.73
N VAL A 476 -21.53 -13.89 -8.21
CA VAL A 476 -22.08 -13.01 -7.16
C VAL A 476 -21.24 -13.12 -5.89
N GLY A 477 -20.80 -14.33 -5.51
CA GLY A 477 -19.96 -14.52 -4.33
C GLY A 477 -18.62 -13.78 -4.43
N VAL A 478 -17.90 -13.95 -5.55
CA VAL A 478 -16.58 -13.31 -5.75
C VAL A 478 -16.73 -11.82 -5.99
N LEU A 479 -17.46 -11.40 -7.01
CA LEU A 479 -17.58 -9.99 -7.38
C LEU A 479 -18.37 -9.17 -6.34
N GLY A 480 -19.30 -9.79 -5.62
CA GLY A 480 -19.99 -9.17 -4.50
C GLY A 480 -19.06 -8.93 -3.31
N SER A 481 -18.12 -9.86 -3.04
CA SER A 481 -17.06 -9.65 -2.06
C SER A 481 -16.11 -8.50 -2.47
N ASP A 482 -15.72 -8.47 -3.76
CA ASP A 482 -14.86 -7.41 -4.29
C ASP A 482 -15.55 -6.04 -4.21
N ALA A 483 -16.85 -5.98 -4.49
CA ALA A 483 -17.63 -4.76 -4.38
C ALA A 483 -17.66 -4.23 -2.94
N LEU A 484 -17.81 -5.10 -1.93
CA LEU A 484 -17.76 -4.69 -0.53
C LEU A 484 -16.37 -4.25 -0.11
N LEU A 485 -15.31 -4.96 -0.53
CA LEU A 485 -13.92 -4.54 -0.30
C LEU A 485 -13.59 -3.22 -0.98
N TYR A 486 -14.13 -2.99 -2.20
CA TYR A 486 -14.02 -1.73 -2.91
C TYR A 486 -14.60 -0.56 -2.12
N HIS A 487 -15.78 -0.74 -1.54
CA HIS A 487 -16.42 0.26 -0.69
C HIS A 487 -15.69 0.46 0.63
N GLY A 488 -15.06 -0.58 1.19
CA GLY A 488 -14.31 -0.55 2.43
C GLY A 488 -12.86 -0.08 2.31
N THR A 489 -12.38 0.26 1.10
CA THR A 489 -10.98 0.65 0.92
C THR A 489 -10.74 2.13 1.19
N ASN A 490 -9.70 2.45 1.96
CA ASN A 490 -9.28 3.82 2.20
C ASN A 490 -8.45 4.34 1.03
N LEU A 491 -8.66 5.61 0.65
CA LEU A 491 -7.90 6.28 -0.39
C LEU A 491 -6.91 7.28 0.21
N ALA A 492 -5.72 7.34 -0.38
CA ALA A 492 -4.68 8.28 0.05
C ALA A 492 -5.10 9.76 -0.09
N PRO A 493 -4.72 10.63 0.87
CA PRO A 493 -5.07 12.05 0.88
C PRO A 493 -4.20 12.87 -0.09
N THR A 494 -4.56 12.86 -1.37
CA THR A 494 -3.78 13.42 -2.48
C THR A 494 -3.24 14.83 -2.25
N GLN A 495 -4.08 15.74 -1.74
CA GLN A 495 -3.69 17.14 -1.58
C GLN A 495 -2.61 17.30 -0.51
N ARG A 496 -2.76 16.62 0.63
CA ARG A 496 -1.78 16.60 1.71
C ARG A 496 -0.45 15.99 1.25
N PHE A 497 -0.51 14.86 0.55
CA PHE A 497 0.67 14.20 0.00
C PHE A 497 1.41 15.06 -1.04
N SER A 498 0.67 15.73 -1.91
CA SER A 498 1.27 16.65 -2.90
C SER A 498 1.96 17.84 -2.22
N GLU A 499 1.37 18.37 -1.14
CA GLU A 499 1.96 19.44 -0.35
C GLU A 499 3.25 18.96 0.33
N LEU A 500 3.23 17.79 0.97
CA LEU A 500 4.38 17.22 1.66
C LEU A 500 5.52 16.88 0.70
N ALA A 501 5.22 16.28 -0.45
CA ALA A 501 6.20 16.03 -1.51
C ALA A 501 6.83 17.32 -2.05
N SER A 502 6.01 18.41 -2.16
CA SER A 502 6.53 19.73 -2.56
C SER A 502 7.48 20.32 -1.53
N ILE A 503 7.24 20.12 -0.24
CA ILE A 503 8.15 20.49 0.86
C ILE A 503 9.46 19.72 0.69
N GLY A 504 9.39 18.40 0.54
CA GLY A 504 10.56 17.54 0.32
C GLY A 504 11.42 17.98 -0.85
N THR A 505 10.81 18.47 -1.92
CA THR A 505 11.54 18.96 -3.09
C THR A 505 12.07 20.38 -2.90
N ARG A 506 11.25 21.28 -2.33
CA ARG A 506 11.62 22.71 -2.17
C ARG A 506 12.76 22.93 -1.20
N TYR A 507 12.83 22.11 -0.16
CA TYR A 507 13.80 22.26 0.93
C TYR A 507 14.91 21.20 0.89
N ALA A 508 15.08 20.49 -0.23
CA ALA A 508 16.17 19.56 -0.41
C ALA A 508 17.54 20.22 -0.14
N GLY A 509 18.41 19.56 0.61
CA GLY A 509 19.76 20.04 0.93
C GLY A 509 19.86 21.18 1.97
N VAL A 510 18.77 21.53 2.66
CA VAL A 510 18.83 22.56 3.74
C VAL A 510 19.43 22.03 5.04
N GLY A 511 19.79 20.76 5.13
CA GLY A 511 20.37 20.10 6.31
C GLY A 511 19.32 19.40 7.18
N PRO A 512 19.72 18.98 8.41
CA PRO A 512 18.87 18.15 9.26
C PRO A 512 17.49 18.77 9.49
N THR A 513 16.45 17.99 9.23
CA THR A 513 15.03 18.38 9.29
C THR A 513 14.28 17.51 10.28
N LEU A 514 13.53 18.09 11.18
CA LEU A 514 12.59 17.41 12.06
C LEU A 514 11.20 17.44 11.43
N ALA A 515 10.55 16.30 11.25
CA ALA A 515 9.11 16.23 11.00
C ALA A 515 8.42 15.74 12.26
N THR A 516 7.45 16.52 12.77
CA THR A 516 6.75 16.20 14.04
C THR A 516 5.48 15.42 13.82
N ASP A 517 4.91 15.47 12.61
CA ASP A 517 3.77 14.67 12.19
C ASP A 517 4.26 13.25 11.86
N PHE A 518 3.57 12.22 12.35
CA PHE A 518 3.75 10.88 11.85
C PHE A 518 2.75 10.63 10.73
N GLU A 519 3.25 10.51 9.55
CA GLU A 519 2.52 10.04 8.39
C GLU A 519 3.25 8.82 7.84
N GLU A 520 2.57 7.70 7.68
CA GLU A 520 3.16 6.45 7.20
C GLU A 520 4.04 6.66 5.95
N TYR A 521 3.60 7.57 5.07
CA TYR A 521 4.29 7.88 3.81
C TYR A 521 5.32 9.01 3.89
N ASP A 522 5.58 9.59 5.05
CA ASP A 522 6.59 10.65 5.23
C ASP A 522 7.97 10.20 4.78
N LEU A 523 8.33 8.97 5.11
CA LEU A 523 9.59 8.36 4.69
C LEU A 523 9.79 8.46 3.17
N TYR A 524 8.74 8.25 2.39
CA TYR A 524 8.81 8.36 0.94
C TYR A 524 8.68 9.81 0.45
N LEU A 525 7.72 10.56 0.98
CA LEU A 525 7.39 11.91 0.51
C LEU A 525 8.50 12.93 0.82
N LEU A 526 9.16 12.78 1.96
CA LEU A 526 10.27 13.63 2.40
C LEU A 526 11.68 13.08 2.07
N ARG A 527 11.78 12.02 1.25
CA ARG A 527 13.04 11.31 0.95
C ARG A 527 14.19 12.15 0.40
N LYS A 528 13.89 13.36 -0.05
CA LYS A 528 14.92 14.32 -0.51
C LYS A 528 15.48 15.21 0.61
N LEU A 529 14.94 15.09 1.82
CA LEU A 529 15.40 15.79 3.01
C LEU A 529 16.25 14.87 3.89
N GLU A 530 17.13 15.46 4.68
CA GLU A 530 17.75 14.80 5.83
C GLU A 530 16.75 14.81 6.99
N VAL A 531 15.64 14.08 6.85
CA VAL A 531 14.53 14.09 7.80
C VAL A 531 14.72 13.06 8.90
N ASP A 532 14.29 13.41 10.12
CA ASP A 532 14.07 12.48 11.23
C ASP A 532 12.70 12.72 11.84
N ILE A 533 12.02 11.64 12.26
CA ILE A 533 10.62 11.63 12.67
C ILE A 533 10.50 10.88 14.00
N PRO A 534 10.13 11.54 15.11
CA PRO A 534 10.11 10.91 16.44
C PRO A 534 9.22 9.67 16.54
N GLY A 535 8.12 9.64 15.80
CA GLY A 535 7.17 8.53 15.76
C GLY A 535 7.54 7.40 14.80
N ALA A 536 8.62 7.50 14.03
CA ALA A 536 9.00 6.46 13.08
C ALA A 536 9.70 5.28 13.78
N ALA A 537 9.53 4.08 13.21
CA ALA A 537 10.07 2.83 13.78
C ALA A 537 11.60 2.84 13.97
N TYR A 538 12.34 3.54 13.12
CA TYR A 538 13.79 3.60 13.11
C TYR A 538 14.30 5.05 13.22
N SER A 539 13.60 5.86 14.02
CA SER A 539 14.02 7.24 14.31
C SER A 539 15.37 7.27 15.05
N GLY A 540 16.06 8.39 14.92
CA GLY A 540 17.24 8.66 15.73
C GLY A 540 16.90 8.78 17.24
N PRO A 541 17.92 8.90 18.09
CA PRO A 541 17.69 9.03 19.54
C PRO A 541 17.07 10.39 19.87
N PHE A 542 15.78 10.40 20.19
CA PHE A 542 15.08 11.57 20.70
C PHE A 542 15.05 11.57 22.23
N GLN A 543 15.27 12.72 22.84
CA GLN A 543 14.99 12.98 24.23
C GLN A 543 13.62 13.65 24.32
N PHE A 544 12.75 13.10 25.16
CA PHE A 544 11.41 13.63 25.39
C PHE A 544 11.37 14.49 26.64
N ALA A 545 10.44 15.42 26.68
CA ALA A 545 10.15 16.19 27.88
C ALA A 545 9.57 15.28 28.98
N ALA A 546 9.61 15.74 30.23
CA ALA A 546 9.09 14.97 31.38
C ALA A 546 7.60 14.63 31.19
N GLY A 547 7.27 13.34 31.29
CA GLY A 547 5.90 12.83 31.11
C GLY A 547 5.60 12.34 29.70
N PHE A 548 6.52 12.47 28.75
CA PHE A 548 6.39 11.95 27.39
C PHE A 548 7.39 10.84 27.10
N SER A 549 7.05 9.96 26.17
CA SER A 549 7.93 8.89 25.69
C SER A 549 7.74 8.67 24.19
N GLY A 550 8.75 8.13 23.52
CA GLY A 550 8.65 7.77 22.11
C GLY A 550 7.76 6.55 21.91
N GLN A 551 6.82 6.65 21.02
CA GLN A 551 5.94 5.55 20.60
C GLN A 551 5.84 5.55 19.07
N TYR A 552 5.88 4.37 18.50
CA TYR A 552 5.68 4.20 17.06
C TYR A 552 4.25 4.61 16.66
N GLY A 553 4.13 5.31 15.56
CA GLY A 553 2.83 5.71 15.03
C GLY A 553 2.27 7.01 15.60
N HIS A 554 3.01 7.72 16.44
CA HIS A 554 2.51 8.95 17.10
C HIS A 554 3.11 10.22 16.50
N SER A 555 2.27 11.22 16.29
CA SER A 555 2.67 12.60 16.02
C SER A 555 2.94 13.34 17.32
N TYR A 556 3.94 14.21 17.33
CA TYR A 556 4.36 14.91 18.55
C TYR A 556 4.21 16.42 18.44
N ASP A 557 3.61 17.02 19.46
CA ASP A 557 3.80 18.44 19.74
C ASP A 557 5.29 18.71 20.02
N LEU A 558 5.83 19.83 19.57
CA LEU A 558 7.23 20.17 19.82
C LEU A 558 7.58 20.21 21.31
N ASP A 559 6.65 20.63 22.15
CA ASP A 559 6.83 20.70 23.60
C ASP A 559 6.87 19.32 24.29
N ALA A 560 6.53 18.26 23.55
CA ALA A 560 6.77 16.88 23.98
C ALA A 560 8.24 16.46 23.82
N LEU A 561 9.03 17.19 23.03
CA LEU A 561 10.45 16.94 22.83
C LEU A 561 11.29 17.84 23.73
N ALA A 562 12.38 17.31 24.28
CA ALA A 562 13.33 18.12 25.02
C ALA A 562 14.06 19.09 24.08
N LEU A 563 14.29 20.34 24.51
CA LEU A 563 14.93 21.38 23.71
C LEU A 563 16.22 20.92 22.99
N PRO A 564 17.15 20.18 23.62
CA PRO A 564 18.36 19.69 22.93
C PRO A 564 18.07 18.78 21.75
N SER A 565 16.97 18.03 21.77
CA SER A 565 16.55 17.21 20.64
C SER A 565 16.04 18.04 19.46
N VAL A 566 15.27 19.10 19.74
CA VAL A 566 14.75 20.04 18.74
C VAL A 566 15.89 20.84 18.10
N GLU A 567 16.83 21.30 18.91
CA GLU A 567 17.96 22.18 18.48
C GLU A 567 19.00 21.46 17.57
N ARG A 568 18.95 20.14 17.45
CA ARG A 568 19.76 19.41 16.44
C ARG A 568 19.36 19.75 15.02
N PHE A 569 18.13 20.16 14.81
CA PHE A 569 17.54 20.33 13.48
C PHE A 569 17.62 21.78 13.03
N ARG A 570 17.96 21.97 11.76
CA ARG A 570 17.98 23.27 11.12
C ARG A 570 16.62 23.71 10.64
N THR A 571 15.80 22.74 10.27
CA THR A 571 14.46 22.93 9.72
C THR A 571 13.48 22.06 10.47
N ILE A 572 12.25 22.54 10.66
CA ILE A 572 11.15 21.81 11.26
C ILE A 572 9.96 21.85 10.28
N VAL A 573 9.41 20.69 9.98
CA VAL A 573 8.16 20.51 9.23
C VAL A 573 7.10 20.07 10.23
N MET A 574 6.03 20.85 10.36
CA MET A 574 4.95 20.59 11.30
C MET A 574 3.62 20.57 10.59
N ARG A 575 2.73 19.67 10.99
CA ARG A 575 1.33 19.76 10.59
C ARG A 575 0.68 20.99 11.19
N ARG A 576 -0.12 21.69 10.44
CA ARG A 576 -0.90 22.81 10.98
C ARG A 576 -1.95 22.31 11.97
N SER A 577 -1.91 22.87 13.15
CA SER A 577 -2.89 22.59 14.20
C SER A 577 -3.01 23.82 15.09
N PRO A 578 -4.24 24.22 15.50
CA PRO A 578 -4.41 25.29 16.48
C PRO A 578 -4.06 24.86 17.91
N ALA A 579 -3.76 23.57 18.10
CA ALA A 579 -3.43 22.98 19.38
C ALA A 579 -1.92 22.74 19.58
N TRP A 580 -1.13 22.74 18.50
CA TRP A 580 0.30 22.45 18.59
C TRP A 580 1.13 23.69 18.91
N SER A 581 2.17 23.46 19.67
CA SER A 581 3.09 24.51 20.13
C SER A 581 3.93 25.05 18.99
N ARG A 582 4.21 26.32 19.02
CA ARG A 582 5.13 27.00 18.15
C ARG A 582 6.56 26.52 18.44
N PRO A 583 7.44 26.38 17.42
CA PRO A 583 8.86 26.16 17.64
C PRO A 583 9.51 27.23 18.53
N PRO A 584 10.64 26.90 19.18
CA PRO A 584 11.43 27.84 20.01
C PRO A 584 11.68 29.18 19.35
N SER A 585 11.98 30.21 20.14
CA SER A 585 12.11 31.61 19.68
C SER A 585 13.16 31.84 18.59
N ASN A 586 14.17 30.99 18.50
CA ASN A 586 15.21 31.02 17.47
C ASN A 586 14.79 30.44 16.14
N TYR A 587 13.57 29.91 16.02
CA TYR A 587 13.00 29.48 14.74
C TYR A 587 12.05 30.54 14.15
N ARG A 588 12.14 30.76 12.85
CA ARG A 588 11.22 31.63 12.10
C ARG A 588 10.45 30.84 11.09
N LEU A 589 9.15 31.17 10.91
CA LEU A 589 8.31 30.61 9.85
C LEU A 589 8.91 30.97 8.50
N LEU A 590 9.20 29.93 7.69
CA LEU A 590 9.72 30.05 6.34
C LEU A 590 8.62 29.91 5.29
N TRP A 591 7.65 29.03 5.56
CA TRP A 591 6.56 28.76 4.64
C TRP A 591 5.33 28.19 5.38
N ARG A 592 4.15 28.54 4.90
CA ARG A 592 2.87 28.03 5.37
C ARG A 592 2.08 27.52 4.17
N GLY A 593 1.70 26.24 4.21
CA GLY A 593 0.75 25.62 3.31
C GLY A 593 -0.64 25.48 3.91
N ARG A 594 -1.43 24.65 3.28
CA ARG A 594 -2.76 24.29 3.80
C ARG A 594 -2.65 23.31 4.98
N TYR A 595 -1.76 22.31 4.86
CA TYR A 595 -1.63 21.22 5.82
C TYR A 595 -0.40 21.33 6.70
N TYR A 596 0.68 21.97 6.22
CA TYR A 596 1.97 22.02 6.91
C TYR A 596 2.52 23.43 7.02
N THR A 597 3.41 23.61 8.00
CA THR A 597 4.30 24.77 8.14
C THR A 597 5.74 24.32 8.12
N VAL A 598 6.61 25.16 7.59
CA VAL A 598 8.06 24.92 7.59
C VAL A 598 8.74 26.06 8.34
N TRP A 599 9.55 25.70 9.32
CA TRP A 599 10.28 26.63 10.17
C TRP A 599 11.77 26.44 9.99
N ARG A 600 12.53 27.50 10.17
CA ARG A 600 14.00 27.49 10.04
C ARG A 600 14.63 28.15 11.24
N ARG A 601 15.67 27.50 11.77
CA ARG A 601 16.51 28.06 12.83
C ARG A 601 17.32 29.23 12.28
N THR A 602 17.25 30.37 12.97
CA THR A 602 17.91 31.64 12.54
C THR A 602 18.83 32.23 13.60
N GLY A 603 18.84 31.67 14.82
CA GLY A 603 19.62 32.16 15.95
C GLY A 603 20.15 31.04 16.84
N PRO A 604 20.89 31.40 17.90
CA PRO A 604 21.32 30.45 18.92
C PRO A 604 20.13 29.90 19.69
N ALA A 605 20.31 28.72 20.29
CA ALA A 605 19.32 28.11 21.16
C ALA A 605 19.01 28.99 22.38
N PRO A 606 17.77 29.06 22.84
CA PRO A 606 17.44 29.69 24.11
C PRO A 606 18.12 28.93 25.25
N LEU A 607 18.47 29.65 26.34
CA LEU A 607 19.11 29.08 27.53
C LEU A 607 18.19 28.06 28.25
N ALA A 608 16.88 28.29 28.21
CA ALA A 608 15.89 27.39 28.73
C ALA A 608 14.53 27.61 28.03
N HIS A 609 13.78 26.54 27.84
CA HIS A 609 12.45 26.52 27.26
C HIS A 609 11.48 25.86 28.26
N PHE A 610 10.36 26.52 28.54
CA PHE A 610 9.36 26.11 29.52
C PHE A 610 8.01 26.00 28.85
N PRO A 611 7.59 24.77 28.47
CA PRO A 611 6.27 24.51 27.95
C PRO A 611 5.19 24.84 28.98
N LEU A 612 4.05 25.37 28.54
CA LEU A 612 2.95 25.77 29.41
C LEU A 612 1.67 24.98 29.21
N GLY A 613 1.61 24.16 28.23
CA GLY A 613 0.49 23.25 27.97
C GLY A 613 0.52 22.67 26.57
N THR A 614 -0.10 21.49 26.42
CA THR A 614 -0.28 20.78 25.16
C THR A 614 -1.77 20.48 24.96
N GLY A 615 -2.20 20.28 23.71
CA GLY A 615 -3.56 19.88 23.38
C GLY A 615 -4.58 21.01 23.25
N PHE A 616 -5.84 20.64 23.05
CA PHE A 616 -6.94 21.56 22.75
C PHE A 616 -7.48 22.35 23.92
N THR A 617 -7.14 21.98 25.15
CA THR A 617 -7.73 22.59 26.33
C THR A 617 -7.21 24.02 26.53
N PRO A 618 -8.09 24.97 26.81
CA PRO A 618 -7.75 26.38 27.03
C PRO A 618 -7.02 26.66 28.34
N SER A 619 -6.40 25.66 28.96
CA SER A 619 -5.74 25.77 30.26
C SER A 619 -4.38 26.47 30.25
N ALA A 620 -4.02 27.10 29.17
CA ALA A 620 -2.72 27.70 28.96
C ALA A 620 -2.51 29.10 29.62
N VAL A 621 -3.26 29.43 30.66
CA VAL A 621 -2.93 30.57 31.50
C VAL A 621 -2.01 30.09 32.62
N PRO A 622 -0.68 30.34 32.54
CA PRO A 622 0.25 29.81 33.51
C PRO A 622 0.05 30.49 34.86
N PRO A 623 0.26 29.76 35.97
CA PRO A 623 0.31 30.38 37.29
C PRO A 623 1.42 31.43 37.38
N CYS A 624 1.14 32.63 37.88
CA CYS A 624 2.11 33.70 37.99
C CYS A 624 3.39 33.31 38.77
N ARG A 625 3.34 32.31 39.65
CA ARG A 625 4.54 31.75 40.34
C ARG A 625 5.54 31.14 39.35
N VAL A 626 5.08 30.53 38.25
CA VAL A 626 5.95 29.94 37.22
C VAL A 626 6.67 31.06 36.47
N ILE A 627 5.92 32.05 36.02
CA ILE A 627 6.45 33.23 35.33
C ILE A 627 7.48 33.96 36.19
N ARG A 628 7.17 34.15 37.49
CA ARG A 628 8.10 34.74 38.45
C ARG A 628 9.40 33.95 38.62
N ARG A 629 9.32 32.60 38.63
CA ARG A 629 10.52 31.74 38.71
C ARG A 629 11.40 31.94 37.48
N VAL A 630 10.84 31.88 36.26
CA VAL A 630 11.57 32.12 34.99
C VAL A 630 12.18 33.53 35.00
N ALA A 631 11.42 34.55 35.43
CA ALA A 631 11.92 35.92 35.54
C ALA A 631 13.10 36.07 36.52
N THR A 632 13.11 35.28 37.58
CA THR A 632 14.25 35.26 38.53
C THR A 632 15.48 34.63 37.87
N GLN A 633 15.31 33.52 37.19
CA GLN A 633 16.41 32.88 36.43
C GLN A 633 16.93 33.79 35.33
N ALA A 634 16.04 34.48 34.60
CA ALA A 634 16.42 35.44 33.56
C ALA A 634 17.27 36.60 34.13
N ARG A 635 16.91 37.13 35.31
CA ARG A 635 17.72 38.18 35.97
C ARG A 635 19.10 37.66 36.36
N GLN A 636 19.17 36.44 36.90
CA GLN A 636 20.46 35.84 37.30
C GLN A 636 21.38 35.57 36.10
N ALA A 637 20.81 35.20 34.94
CA ALA A 637 21.55 34.95 33.71
C ALA A 637 21.82 36.23 32.88
N GLY A 638 21.33 37.39 33.28
CA GLY A 638 21.44 38.64 32.49
C GLY A 638 20.65 38.63 31.21
N GLY A 639 19.66 37.73 31.08
CA GLY A 639 18.88 37.47 29.89
C GLY A 639 17.55 38.23 29.84
N ARG A 640 16.76 37.91 28.84
CA ARG A 640 15.38 38.39 28.63
C ARG A 640 14.39 37.20 28.70
N ILE A 641 13.12 37.53 28.83
CA ILE A 641 12.04 36.56 28.72
C ILE A 641 11.44 36.68 27.34
N ALA A 642 11.62 35.67 26.52
CA ALA A 642 10.84 35.48 25.27
C ALA A 642 9.60 34.63 25.59
N TYR A 643 8.50 34.87 24.85
CA TYR A 643 7.29 34.11 25.00
C TYR A 643 6.48 34.07 23.69
N ALA A 644 5.72 32.98 23.47
CA ALA A 644 4.68 32.88 22.47
C ALA A 644 3.32 32.88 23.16
N GLN A 645 2.34 33.47 22.49
CA GLN A 645 0.93 33.41 22.93
C GLN A 645 0.28 32.17 22.34
N ARG A 646 -0.62 31.55 23.11
CA ARG A 646 -1.48 30.50 22.62
C ARG A 646 -2.91 31.02 22.51
N PRO A 647 -3.53 31.00 21.32
CA PRO A 647 -4.92 31.41 21.18
C PRO A 647 -5.83 30.45 21.98
N LEU A 648 -6.85 31.03 22.64
CA LEU A 648 -7.86 30.25 23.34
C LEU A 648 -8.86 29.69 22.33
N ASN A 649 -8.69 28.45 21.96
CA ASN A 649 -9.59 27.74 21.08
C ASN A 649 -10.94 27.48 21.76
N LEU A 650 -12.00 27.46 20.97
CA LEU A 650 -13.36 27.18 21.44
C LEU A 650 -13.70 25.73 21.10
N PRO A 651 -13.65 24.80 22.07
CA PRO A 651 -14.10 23.43 21.83
C PRO A 651 -15.62 23.38 21.73
N VAL A 652 -16.14 22.56 20.84
CA VAL A 652 -17.57 22.26 20.71
C VAL A 652 -17.91 21.08 21.63
N ASP A 653 -18.92 21.24 22.46
CA ASP A 653 -19.39 20.16 23.35
C ASP A 653 -20.18 19.11 22.55
N LEU A 654 -19.48 18.07 22.11
CA LEU A 654 -20.09 16.96 21.35
C LEU A 654 -20.87 15.99 22.25
N ALA A 655 -20.67 16.01 23.59
CA ALA A 655 -21.42 15.16 24.51
C ALA A 655 -22.92 15.50 24.49
N ARG A 656 -23.26 16.76 24.26
CA ARG A 656 -24.63 17.28 24.15
C ARG A 656 -25.19 17.32 22.73
N SER A 657 -24.53 16.68 21.78
CA SER A 657 -24.93 16.67 20.37
C SER A 657 -26.22 15.85 20.16
N VAL A 658 -27.03 16.28 19.20
CA VAL A 658 -28.13 15.49 18.63
C VAL A 658 -27.55 14.59 17.53
N ARG A 659 -27.80 13.29 17.60
CA ARG A 659 -27.15 12.27 16.78
C ARG A 659 -28.16 11.35 16.12
N SER A 660 -27.87 10.97 14.86
CA SER A 660 -28.54 9.85 14.20
C SER A 660 -28.25 8.53 14.90
N PRO A 661 -29.14 7.53 14.84
CA PRO A 661 -28.91 6.21 15.45
C PRO A 661 -27.68 5.47 14.92
N ALA A 662 -27.19 5.84 13.73
CA ALA A 662 -25.97 5.28 13.13
C ALA A 662 -24.66 5.88 13.68
N ILE A 663 -24.72 6.74 14.70
CA ILE A 663 -23.54 7.28 15.38
C ILE A 663 -23.42 6.64 16.76
N PHE A 664 -22.32 5.95 16.97
CA PHE A 664 -22.00 5.23 18.19
C PHE A 664 -20.99 6.01 19.02
N PRO A 665 -21.30 6.42 20.25
CA PRO A 665 -20.33 6.99 21.15
C PRO A 665 -19.39 5.89 21.67
N SER A 666 -18.12 6.17 21.72
CA SER A 666 -17.07 5.35 22.30
C SER A 666 -16.07 6.22 23.07
N THR A 667 -15.05 5.62 23.62
CA THR A 667 -13.90 6.32 24.19
C THR A 667 -12.64 5.77 23.54
N ASP A 668 -11.65 6.65 23.33
CA ASP A 668 -10.33 6.22 22.89
C ASP A 668 -9.56 5.52 24.03
N LEU A 669 -8.32 5.12 23.77
CA LEU A 669 -7.46 4.45 24.76
C LEU A 669 -7.11 5.35 25.94
N GLU A 670 -7.25 6.67 25.78
CA GLU A 670 -6.99 7.68 26.82
C GLU A 670 -8.28 8.12 27.56
N GLY A 671 -9.42 7.49 27.23
CA GLY A 671 -10.71 7.79 27.87
C GLY A 671 -11.43 9.02 27.31
N ARG A 672 -10.99 9.60 26.18
CA ARG A 672 -11.63 10.75 25.54
C ARG A 672 -12.86 10.31 24.74
N PRO A 673 -13.94 11.08 24.72
CA PRO A 673 -15.14 10.73 23.97
C PRO A 673 -14.89 10.78 22.45
N GLN A 674 -15.31 9.74 21.77
CA GLN A 674 -15.26 9.60 20.31
C GLN A 674 -16.66 9.30 19.75
N PHE A 675 -16.90 9.68 18.50
CA PHE A 675 -18.17 9.45 17.80
C PHE A 675 -17.92 8.75 16.47
N SER A 676 -18.25 7.46 16.40
CA SER A 676 -18.05 6.63 15.21
C SER A 676 -19.30 6.62 14.35
N PHE A 677 -19.16 6.93 13.06
CA PHE A 677 -20.25 6.94 12.07
C PHE A 677 -20.29 5.59 11.36
N GLY A 678 -21.27 4.75 11.67
CA GLY A 678 -21.45 3.43 11.06
C GLY A 678 -22.12 3.45 9.67
N GLY A 679 -22.36 4.64 9.09
CA GLY A 679 -23.02 4.82 7.80
C GLY A 679 -23.44 6.27 7.57
N PRO A 680 -24.37 6.54 6.62
CA PRO A 680 -24.94 7.87 6.45
C PRO A 680 -25.57 8.35 7.74
N ALA A 681 -25.14 9.52 8.22
CA ALA A 681 -25.53 9.98 9.54
C ALA A 681 -25.34 11.49 9.69
N ARG A 682 -26.05 12.06 10.69
CA ARG A 682 -26.01 13.48 11.06
C ARG A 682 -25.66 13.61 12.53
N LEU A 683 -24.69 14.49 12.82
CA LEU A 683 -24.36 14.96 14.16
C LEU A 683 -24.57 16.48 14.20
N GLU A 684 -25.24 16.99 15.21
CA GLU A 684 -25.50 18.43 15.39
C GLU A 684 -25.17 18.84 16.81
N ALA A 685 -24.34 19.87 16.95
CA ALA A 685 -23.91 20.41 18.25
C ALA A 685 -24.05 21.91 18.29
N GLY A 686 -24.45 22.43 19.46
CA GLY A 686 -24.50 23.86 19.72
C GLY A 686 -23.14 24.44 20.10
N LEU A 687 -22.89 25.67 19.68
CA LEU A 687 -21.69 26.44 20.00
C LEU A 687 -22.08 27.85 20.39
N ARG A 688 -21.35 28.47 21.34
CA ARG A 688 -21.49 29.90 21.65
C ARG A 688 -20.20 30.63 21.30
N VAL A 689 -20.29 31.56 20.36
CA VAL A 689 -19.17 32.42 19.92
C VAL A 689 -19.13 33.69 20.77
N PRO A 690 -18.04 34.02 21.47
CA PRO A 690 -17.96 35.13 22.38
C PRO A 690 -17.86 36.51 21.66
N VAL A 691 -17.16 36.56 20.52
CA VAL A 691 -16.89 37.81 19.77
C VAL A 691 -17.08 37.54 18.27
N ALA A 692 -17.72 38.44 17.57
CA ALA A 692 -17.89 38.34 16.11
C ALA A 692 -16.54 38.39 15.40
N GLY A 693 -16.36 37.52 14.40
CA GLY A 693 -15.13 37.47 13.61
C GLY A 693 -14.99 36.27 12.71
N ARG A 694 -13.84 36.15 12.07
CA ARG A 694 -13.49 35.03 11.17
C ARG A 694 -12.81 33.92 11.96
N TYR A 695 -13.52 32.83 12.19
CA TYR A 695 -13.04 31.66 12.90
C TYR A 695 -12.57 30.58 11.92
N GLU A 696 -11.47 29.91 12.23
CA GLU A 696 -11.03 28.69 11.55
C GLU A 696 -11.61 27.48 12.27
N LEU A 697 -12.29 26.61 11.54
CA LEU A 697 -12.89 25.37 12.08
C LEU A 697 -11.97 24.19 11.81
N TRP A 698 -11.73 23.39 12.85
CA TRP A 698 -10.87 22.22 12.84
C TRP A 698 -11.61 21.00 13.39
N LEU A 699 -11.39 19.84 12.73
CA LEU A 699 -11.87 18.55 13.18
C LEU A 699 -10.71 17.72 13.72
N ALA A 700 -10.90 17.11 14.88
CA ALA A 700 -10.06 16.02 15.37
C ALA A 700 -10.77 14.69 15.08
N GLY A 701 -10.05 13.72 14.56
CA GLY A 701 -10.57 12.40 14.22
C GLY A 701 -10.22 11.94 12.81
N ASP A 702 -10.66 10.75 12.44
CA ASP A 702 -10.48 10.15 11.12
C ASP A 702 -11.69 10.40 10.24
N VAL A 703 -11.46 11.01 9.07
CA VAL A 703 -12.51 11.31 8.08
C VAL A 703 -12.10 10.68 6.75
N ASP A 704 -12.43 9.41 6.58
CA ASP A 704 -12.11 8.67 5.36
C ASP A 704 -12.86 9.21 4.15
N ARG A 705 -14.12 9.58 4.34
CA ARG A 705 -14.99 10.13 3.31
C ARG A 705 -15.29 11.61 3.58
N PRO A 706 -15.48 12.45 2.53
CA PRO A 706 -15.84 13.83 2.72
C PRO A 706 -17.02 14.00 3.67
N LEU A 707 -16.77 14.66 4.80
CA LEU A 707 -17.77 14.96 5.82
C LEU A 707 -18.27 16.39 5.57
N GLU A 708 -19.50 16.55 5.14
CA GLU A 708 -20.06 17.88 4.93
C GLU A 708 -20.25 18.59 6.25
N VAL A 709 -19.68 19.79 6.36
CA VAL A 709 -19.74 20.63 7.56
C VAL A 709 -20.56 21.88 7.28
N LEU A 710 -21.60 22.07 8.08
CA LEU A 710 -22.46 23.24 8.02
C LEU A 710 -22.37 24.01 9.34
N VAL A 711 -22.43 25.34 9.23
CA VAL A 711 -22.66 26.23 10.36
C VAL A 711 -23.91 27.05 10.06
N ASP A 712 -24.90 27.03 10.96
CA ASP A 712 -26.20 27.66 10.78
C ASP A 712 -26.83 27.34 9.41
N ASP A 713 -26.87 26.04 9.07
CA ASP A 713 -27.37 25.52 7.79
C ASP A 713 -26.59 25.92 6.52
N ARG A 714 -25.52 26.70 6.65
CA ARG A 714 -24.66 27.07 5.51
C ARG A 714 -23.48 26.09 5.45
N ARG A 715 -23.32 25.43 4.30
CA ARG A 715 -22.14 24.61 4.02
C ARG A 715 -20.88 25.47 4.03
N ILE A 716 -19.92 25.12 4.88
CA ILE A 716 -18.64 25.80 4.98
C ILE A 716 -17.49 24.96 4.42
N GLY A 717 -17.58 23.64 4.45
CA GLY A 717 -16.54 22.76 3.92
C GLY A 717 -16.99 21.32 3.84
N ALA A 718 -16.15 20.51 3.21
CA ALA A 718 -16.28 19.07 3.18
C ALA A 718 -14.87 18.46 3.25
N PRO A 719 -14.24 18.41 4.43
CA PRO A 719 -12.94 17.81 4.59
C PRO A 719 -13.00 16.32 4.26
N SER A 720 -12.01 15.88 3.52
CA SER A 720 -11.71 14.47 3.25
C SER A 720 -10.23 14.28 3.48
N ALA A 721 -9.79 14.45 4.69
CA ALA A 721 -8.42 14.15 5.07
C ALA A 721 -8.48 13.21 6.24
N GLN A 722 -7.63 12.23 6.21
CA GLN A 722 -7.43 11.36 7.34
C GLN A 722 -6.38 11.98 8.23
N SER A 723 -6.65 11.99 9.48
CA SER A 723 -5.64 12.35 10.44
C SER A 723 -4.73 11.18 10.73
N GLY A 724 -5.10 9.96 10.55
CA GLY A 724 -4.26 8.77 10.73
C GLY A 724 -3.74 8.56 12.16
N ASP A 725 -3.67 9.61 12.98
CA ASP A 725 -3.02 9.58 14.28
C ASP A 725 -3.74 10.40 15.34
N ASP A 726 -3.61 9.97 16.60
CA ASP A 726 -4.07 10.69 17.78
C ASP A 726 -3.49 12.11 17.82
N GLY A 727 -4.36 13.10 18.02
CA GLY A 727 -3.97 14.50 18.18
C GLY A 727 -3.74 15.29 16.90
N THR A 728 -3.84 14.67 15.73
CA THR A 728 -3.84 15.42 14.46
C THR A 728 -5.22 16.00 14.16
N VAL A 729 -5.25 17.16 13.49
CA VAL A 729 -6.48 17.87 13.15
C VAL A 729 -6.57 18.17 11.67
N ILE A 730 -7.79 18.30 11.21
CA ILE A 730 -8.14 18.54 9.82
C ILE A 730 -8.68 19.97 9.72
N ASP A 731 -8.05 20.81 8.89
CA ASP A 731 -8.59 22.11 8.50
C ASP A 731 -9.86 21.93 7.67
N VAL A 732 -11.00 22.37 8.18
CA VAL A 732 -12.27 22.35 7.47
C VAL A 732 -12.39 23.56 6.57
N ALA A 733 -12.49 24.73 7.15
CA ALA A 733 -12.58 26.03 6.49
C ALA A 733 -12.62 27.16 7.53
N ALA A 734 -12.53 28.40 7.06
CA ALA A 734 -12.82 29.57 7.87
C ALA A 734 -14.23 30.09 7.62
N ALA A 735 -14.95 30.48 8.68
CA ALA A 735 -16.29 31.06 8.62
C ALA A 735 -16.36 32.39 9.40
N ASN A 736 -17.11 33.34 8.87
CA ASN A 736 -17.43 34.58 9.61
C ASN A 736 -18.66 34.30 10.48
N LEU A 737 -18.47 34.39 11.81
CA LEU A 737 -19.49 34.12 12.81
C LEU A 737 -19.82 35.41 13.59
N SER A 738 -21.10 35.61 13.92
CA SER A 738 -21.54 36.66 14.82
C SER A 738 -21.26 36.27 16.28
N ALA A 739 -21.30 37.21 17.20
CA ALA A 739 -21.33 36.86 18.63
C ALA A 739 -22.70 36.25 18.97
N GLY A 740 -22.70 35.13 19.71
CA GLY A 740 -23.95 34.47 20.11
C GLY A 740 -23.97 32.96 19.89
N PRO A 741 -25.14 32.34 19.94
CA PRO A 741 -25.31 30.93 19.71
C PRO A 741 -25.25 30.58 18.23
N HIS A 742 -24.60 29.48 17.89
CA HIS A 742 -24.50 28.90 16.56
C HIS A 742 -24.73 27.40 16.62
N SER A 743 -25.06 26.79 15.48
CA SER A 743 -25.23 25.34 15.31
C SER A 743 -24.18 24.84 14.32
N ILE A 744 -23.46 23.80 14.70
CA ILE A 744 -22.55 23.07 13.82
C ILE A 744 -23.16 21.71 13.51
N ARG A 745 -23.24 21.39 12.22
CA ARG A 745 -23.77 20.13 11.74
C ARG A 745 -22.76 19.41 10.86
N LEU A 746 -22.53 18.12 11.19
CA LEU A 746 -21.74 17.20 10.39
C LEU A 746 -22.67 16.22 9.68
N LEU A 747 -22.54 16.12 8.35
CA LEU A 747 -23.31 15.19 7.54
C LEU A 747 -22.37 14.23 6.82
N ARG A 748 -22.49 12.93 7.12
CA ARG A 748 -21.87 11.86 6.35
C ARG A 748 -22.90 11.35 5.36
N HIS A 749 -22.60 11.54 4.08
CA HIS A 749 -23.40 10.97 2.99
C HIS A 749 -22.94 9.53 2.72
N GLY A 750 -23.77 8.70 2.12
CA GLY A 750 -23.45 7.32 1.75
C GLY A 750 -24.33 6.82 0.62
N GLY A 751 -24.05 5.60 0.12
CA GLY A 751 -24.88 4.93 -0.88
C GLY A 751 -24.63 5.34 -2.32
N ASP A 752 -23.52 6.03 -2.62
CA ASP A 752 -23.08 6.24 -3.99
C ASP A 752 -22.06 5.14 -4.42
N LEU A 753 -21.63 5.19 -5.68
CA LEU A 753 -20.69 4.22 -6.26
C LEU A 753 -19.20 4.56 -6.01
N ARG A 754 -18.89 5.50 -5.14
CA ARG A 754 -17.50 5.87 -4.84
C ARG A 754 -16.86 4.82 -3.93
N PRO A 755 -15.55 4.58 -4.08
CA PRO A 755 -14.81 3.83 -3.07
C PRO A 755 -14.81 4.62 -1.75
N ASP A 756 -14.38 4.01 -0.65
CA ASP A 756 -14.26 4.60 0.68
C ASP A 756 -15.59 4.96 1.39
N ASP A 757 -16.74 4.55 0.89
CA ASP A 757 -18.02 4.91 1.51
C ASP A 757 -18.41 4.01 2.69
N ALA A 758 -17.77 2.86 2.85
CA ALA A 758 -17.89 2.00 4.02
C ALA A 758 -16.77 2.23 5.05
N GLY A 759 -15.81 3.11 4.76
CA GLY A 759 -14.73 3.47 5.68
C GLY A 759 -15.26 4.08 6.98
N SER A 760 -14.47 3.97 8.04
CA SER A 760 -14.82 4.53 9.36
C SER A 760 -14.64 6.05 9.34
N THR A 761 -15.64 6.77 9.81
CA THR A 761 -15.48 8.18 10.19
C THR A 761 -15.59 8.26 11.70
N VAL A 762 -14.53 8.67 12.36
CA VAL A 762 -14.46 8.86 13.81
C VAL A 762 -14.16 10.32 14.11
N ILE A 763 -14.98 10.95 14.94
CA ILE A 763 -14.80 12.34 15.36
C ILE A 763 -14.51 12.38 16.84
N ASP A 764 -13.33 12.90 17.20
CA ASP A 764 -12.88 13.07 18.57
C ASP A 764 -13.21 14.46 19.10
N GLY A 765 -13.26 15.46 18.23
CA GLY A 765 -13.55 16.82 18.61
C GLY A 765 -13.75 17.79 17.44
N ILE A 766 -14.36 18.91 17.75
CA ILE A 766 -14.45 20.08 16.87
C ILE A 766 -13.93 21.29 17.65
N VAL A 767 -13.07 22.06 17.02
CA VAL A 767 -12.44 23.24 17.65
C VAL A 767 -12.53 24.43 16.70
N LEU A 768 -12.89 25.59 17.24
CA LEU A 768 -12.81 26.86 16.53
C LEU A 768 -11.62 27.66 17.04
N ALA A 769 -10.71 27.99 16.14
CA ALA A 769 -9.65 28.93 16.42
C ALA A 769 -10.15 30.37 16.21
N PRO A 770 -9.92 31.31 17.16
CA PRO A 770 -10.43 32.66 17.07
C PRO A 770 -9.74 33.47 15.97
N PRO A 771 -10.32 34.61 15.57
CA PRO A 771 -9.70 35.52 14.61
C PRO A 771 -8.30 35.95 15.02
N GLY A 772 -7.34 35.83 14.09
CA GLY A 772 -5.95 36.21 14.34
C GLY A 772 -5.09 35.16 15.07
N ALA A 773 -5.69 34.08 15.55
CA ALA A 773 -5.02 33.02 16.30
C ALA A 773 -3.72 32.51 15.66
N ALA A 774 -3.73 32.30 14.37
CA ALA A 774 -2.57 31.83 13.63
C ALA A 774 -1.42 32.85 13.62
N ALA A 775 -1.71 34.14 13.46
CA ALA A 775 -0.71 35.22 13.48
C ALA A 775 -0.15 35.43 14.88
N GLU A 776 -0.97 35.33 15.91
CA GLU A 776 -0.56 35.42 17.30
C GLU A 776 0.36 34.27 17.69
N ALA A 777 0.01 33.04 17.31
CA ALA A 777 0.82 31.85 17.56
C ALA A 777 2.18 31.87 16.86
N GLU A 778 2.35 32.64 15.77
CA GLU A 778 3.63 32.76 15.07
C GLU A 778 4.55 33.86 15.64
N THR A 779 4.02 34.75 16.46
CA THR A 779 4.74 35.92 16.93
C THR A 779 5.45 35.63 18.26
N VAL A 780 6.78 35.82 18.29
CA VAL A 780 7.54 35.82 19.52
C VAL A 780 7.66 37.24 20.03
N GLN A 781 7.34 37.44 21.29
CA GLN A 781 7.51 38.69 21.98
C GLN A 781 8.57 38.54 23.09
N SER A 782 9.17 39.65 23.50
CA SER A 782 10.19 39.64 24.54
C SER A 782 9.96 40.78 25.53
N VAL A 783 10.11 40.45 26.81
CA VAL A 783 10.03 41.45 27.93
C VAL A 783 11.25 41.40 28.79
N ALA A 784 11.53 42.54 29.47
CA ALA A 784 12.54 42.56 30.50
C ALA A 784 12.08 41.70 31.70
N PRO A 785 12.98 41.01 32.42
CA PRO A 785 12.65 40.23 33.59
C PRO A 785 11.90 40.99 34.68
N SER A 786 12.05 42.32 34.77
CA SER A 786 11.31 43.19 35.67
C SER A 786 9.82 43.31 35.31
N ALA A 787 9.47 43.18 34.04
CA ALA A 787 8.12 43.32 33.51
C ALA A 787 7.31 42.00 33.53
N TRP A 788 7.77 40.97 34.17
CA TRP A 788 7.17 39.62 34.16
C TRP A 788 5.67 39.59 34.57
N ARG A 789 5.24 40.54 35.41
CA ARG A 789 3.85 40.63 35.86
C ARG A 789 2.86 40.89 34.72
N SER A 790 3.32 41.51 33.61
CA SER A 790 2.49 41.73 32.39
C SER A 790 2.10 40.46 31.66
N LEU A 791 2.76 39.34 31.95
CA LEU A 791 2.48 38.04 31.40
C LEU A 791 1.45 37.23 32.20
N CYS A 792 1.19 37.66 33.46
CA CYS A 792 0.21 37.02 34.31
C CYS A 792 -1.21 37.15 33.73
N GLY A 793 -1.96 36.05 33.73
CA GLY A 793 -3.33 36.04 33.22
C GLY A 793 -3.42 35.97 31.67
N ARG A 794 -2.29 35.94 30.95
CA ARG A 794 -2.28 35.74 29.49
C ARG A 794 -2.23 34.26 29.13
N PRO A 795 -2.92 33.85 28.09
CA PRO A 795 -2.73 32.51 27.51
C PRO A 795 -1.38 32.46 26.78
N LEU A 796 -0.48 31.65 27.29
CA LEU A 796 0.87 31.51 26.77
C LEU A 796 1.09 30.06 26.29
N ASP A 797 1.80 29.92 25.21
CA ASP A 797 2.24 28.65 24.65
C ASP A 797 3.46 28.14 25.43
N TRP A 798 4.48 28.93 25.44
CA TRP A 798 5.71 28.67 26.18
C TRP A 798 6.38 29.99 26.64
N ILE A 799 7.31 29.87 27.56
CA ILE A 799 8.21 30.93 27.99
C ILE A 799 9.64 30.45 27.84
N GLU A 800 10.50 31.30 27.34
CA GLU A 800 11.94 31.03 27.19
C GLU A 800 12.81 32.05 27.88
N LEU A 801 14.00 31.60 28.29
CA LEU A 801 15.11 32.37 28.72
C LEU A 801 16.06 32.60 27.57
N THR A 802 16.19 33.81 27.06
CA THR A 802 17.05 34.19 25.91
C THR A 802 18.09 35.22 26.29
#